data_1a850351780fd4d8f476efabb4ce4d4c
#
_entry.id   1a850351780fd4d8f476efabb4ce4d4c
#
_cell.length_a   1.000
_cell.length_b   1.000
_cell.length_c   1.000
_cell.angle_alpha   90.00
_cell.angle_beta   90.00
_cell.angle_gamma   90.00
#
_symmetry.space_group_name_H-M   'P 1'
#
loop_
_entity.id
_entity.type
_entity.pdbx_description
1 polymer ?
#
loop_
_entity_poly.entity_id
_entity_poly.type
_entity_poly.pdbx_seq_one_letter_code
_entity_poly.pdbx_strand_id
1 'polypeptide(L)'
;MGEETTIMGTVLSVVFQNEENGYAVLRLVTDDGELLTLVGCVPCAAPGENLTATGSFSSHPQYGEQFSASEVERYLPSNETEILNYLASGVVRGVGPATAEKLVARFGIETLQVLESEPEKLTAIKGMTARRAQEISAAFNEQMGLRRVMEFLAHYDLPAALSVPLYRRFGANAMAALERNPYLLSDSAFGVDFSVCDEIALSMGFGGDASLRTEAGLTFELSHNRDAGGHVFLPREKLLAATAQLLDCDVDAVEKSLDDLIAIHRVVQEGVANVTACYLRQSWEDETYVVTRIEAMLADKPDALRGVERVIKEIEREQGVQYAPLQRQAVELAAKEELLLLTGGPGTGKTTSVRAIVALFERMGLNVLLAAPTGRAAKRMGELCDRDAQTIHRMLGMTFNDQTGEVTFTKGEKEPLEADALIVDETSMVDLSLMRALLAALRPGCRLVLVGDPDQLPSVGAGNVFSDLIRSGRIATVALRDIFRQAEQSMIVRNAHLVNTGMPPKLKNAAANDFFFLPRRDSVRLVETVVELCKTRLPDKMGIPADELQVLTPTRRGDAGTRSLNFALQAALNPPKPGKQERRFGELVFREGDRVMQTRNDYDVVWQKEDGTAGTGIFNGDVGKIAKIDPSGELLEIVFDDRTATYTSDMLAELDMAYAMTVHKAQGSEYRGVVFIGAPCAPSLMVRGVLYTAITRARELLVIVGDDSAVNKMAENDRRSRRYSGLKWRLRKGGEEK
;
A
#
# COMPACT_ATOMS: atom_id res chain seq x y z
N MET A 1 -31.46 4.33 -7.88
CA MET A 1 -31.46 4.45 -6.43
C MET A 1 -32.79 3.85 -6.01
N GLY A 2 -32.79 2.69 -5.35
CA GLY A 2 -34.00 2.11 -4.76
C GLY A 2 -34.44 3.01 -3.60
N GLU A 3 -35.71 3.09 -3.34
CA GLU A 3 -36.22 3.77 -2.14
C GLU A 3 -35.63 3.05 -0.91
N GLU A 4 -34.99 3.80 -0.02
CA GLU A 4 -34.56 3.27 1.26
C GLU A 4 -35.80 2.94 2.09
N THR A 5 -35.85 1.70 2.55
CA THR A 5 -36.97 1.16 3.33
C THR A 5 -36.44 0.71 4.67
N THR A 6 -37.20 0.92 5.71
CA THR A 6 -36.88 0.41 7.05
C THR A 6 -37.75 -0.80 7.36
N ILE A 7 -37.13 -1.90 7.80
CA ILE A 7 -37.81 -3.12 8.22
C ILE A 7 -37.49 -3.42 9.68
N MET A 8 -38.46 -4.00 10.37
CA MET A 8 -38.29 -4.49 11.74
C MET A 8 -38.53 -6.00 11.77
N GLY A 9 -37.79 -6.72 12.61
CA GLY A 9 -37.99 -8.17 12.75
C GLY A 9 -37.06 -8.82 13.75
N THR A 10 -37.32 -10.08 14.02
CA THR A 10 -36.53 -10.92 14.90
C THR A 10 -35.65 -11.87 14.10
N VAL A 11 -34.39 -12.01 14.47
CA VAL A 11 -33.47 -12.97 13.86
C VAL A 11 -33.89 -14.39 14.15
N LEU A 12 -34.27 -15.13 13.12
CA LEU A 12 -34.64 -16.56 13.22
C LEU A 12 -33.38 -17.44 13.17
N SER A 13 -32.48 -17.16 12.25
CA SER A 13 -31.21 -17.91 12.10
C SER A 13 -30.13 -17.10 11.41
N VAL A 14 -28.89 -17.38 11.73
CA VAL A 14 -27.71 -16.89 11.02
C VAL A 14 -27.32 -17.93 9.99
N VAL A 15 -27.42 -17.57 8.71
CA VAL A 15 -27.09 -18.45 7.58
C VAL A 15 -25.59 -18.44 7.31
N PHE A 16 -24.99 -17.26 7.36
CA PHE A 16 -23.56 -17.04 7.18
C PHE A 16 -23.11 -15.84 8.02
N GLN A 17 -21.90 -15.89 8.56
CA GLN A 17 -21.27 -14.75 9.21
C GLN A 17 -19.77 -14.80 8.99
N ASN A 18 -19.22 -13.66 8.61
CA ASN A 18 -17.79 -13.46 8.50
C ASN A 18 -17.29 -12.77 9.77
N GLU A 19 -16.43 -13.45 10.52
CA GLU A 19 -15.90 -12.95 11.80
C GLU A 19 -14.87 -11.83 11.61
N GLU A 20 -14.32 -11.64 10.40
CA GLU A 20 -13.29 -10.64 10.15
C GLU A 20 -13.85 -9.25 9.88
N ASN A 21 -14.94 -9.18 9.10
CA ASN A 21 -15.54 -7.91 8.67
C ASN A 21 -16.97 -7.71 9.17
N GLY A 22 -17.51 -8.67 9.93
CA GLY A 22 -18.83 -8.60 10.50
C GLY A 22 -19.99 -8.76 9.49
N TYR A 23 -19.71 -9.08 8.23
CA TYR A 23 -20.75 -9.33 7.23
C TYR A 23 -21.56 -10.58 7.60
N ALA A 24 -22.88 -10.47 7.55
CA ALA A 24 -23.78 -11.58 7.89
C ALA A 24 -24.92 -11.71 6.88
N VAL A 25 -25.37 -12.95 6.73
CA VAL A 25 -26.62 -13.32 6.04
C VAL A 25 -27.56 -13.89 7.08
N LEU A 26 -28.65 -13.18 7.36
CA LEU A 26 -29.61 -13.51 8.42
C LEU A 26 -30.96 -13.85 7.82
N ARG A 27 -31.67 -14.79 8.44
CA ARG A 27 -33.11 -14.96 8.23
C ARG A 27 -33.88 -14.26 9.33
N LEU A 28 -34.76 -13.37 8.94
CA LEU A 28 -35.61 -12.61 9.83
C LEU A 28 -37.06 -13.06 9.71
N VAL A 29 -37.78 -12.95 10.81
CA VAL A 29 -39.24 -12.90 10.81
C VAL A 29 -39.63 -11.45 11.07
N THR A 30 -40.28 -10.82 10.12
CA THR A 30 -40.77 -9.44 10.27
C THR A 30 -41.95 -9.40 11.24
N ASP A 31 -42.32 -8.22 11.75
CA ASP A 31 -43.47 -8.04 12.62
C ASP A 31 -44.80 -8.48 11.97
N ASP A 32 -44.87 -8.46 10.64
CA ASP A 32 -46.00 -8.96 9.84
C ASP A 32 -46.00 -10.50 9.65
N GLY A 33 -44.96 -11.18 10.17
CA GLY A 33 -44.80 -12.63 10.09
C GLY A 33 -44.19 -13.15 8.78
N GLU A 34 -43.67 -12.30 7.95
CA GLU A 34 -43.00 -12.68 6.71
C GLU A 34 -41.52 -13.10 6.97
N LEU A 35 -41.07 -14.11 6.21
CA LEU A 35 -39.68 -14.56 6.24
C LEU A 35 -38.86 -13.75 5.24
N LEU A 36 -37.82 -13.05 5.72
CA LEU A 36 -36.94 -12.22 4.93
C LEU A 36 -35.50 -12.65 5.10
N THR A 37 -34.72 -12.59 4.01
CA THR A 37 -33.25 -12.71 4.09
C THR A 37 -32.64 -11.33 4.13
N LEU A 38 -31.95 -11.00 5.23
CA LEU A 38 -31.19 -9.75 5.38
C LEU A 38 -29.71 -10.03 5.15
N VAL A 39 -29.06 -9.16 4.38
CA VAL A 39 -27.61 -9.19 4.17
C VAL A 39 -27.03 -7.82 4.53
N GLY A 40 -25.94 -7.81 5.29
CA GLY A 40 -25.30 -6.58 5.73
C GLY A 40 -24.22 -6.80 6.79
N CYS A 41 -23.64 -5.72 7.29
CA CYS A 41 -22.68 -5.79 8.40
C CYS A 41 -23.43 -5.89 9.72
N VAL A 42 -23.52 -7.09 10.30
CA VAL A 42 -24.16 -7.39 11.57
C VAL A 42 -23.27 -8.35 12.37
N PRO A 43 -22.14 -7.87 12.91
CA PRO A 43 -21.18 -8.70 13.62
C PRO A 43 -21.83 -9.40 14.82
N CYS A 44 -21.53 -10.69 15.01
CA CYS A 44 -22.04 -11.50 16.11
C CYS A 44 -23.57 -11.50 16.26
N ALA A 45 -24.28 -11.49 15.12
CA ALA A 45 -25.75 -11.63 15.13
C ALA A 45 -26.18 -12.98 15.74
N ALA A 46 -27.27 -12.99 16.45
CA ALA A 46 -27.79 -14.18 17.11
C ALA A 46 -29.30 -14.38 16.92
N PRO A 47 -29.78 -15.63 16.79
CA PRO A 47 -31.19 -15.92 16.82
C PRO A 47 -31.85 -15.41 18.08
N GLY A 48 -33.04 -14.82 17.95
CA GLY A 48 -33.80 -14.23 19.07
C GLY A 48 -33.52 -12.74 19.30
N GLU A 49 -32.56 -12.13 18.59
CA GLU A 49 -32.39 -10.68 18.65
C GLU A 49 -33.42 -9.96 17.78
N ASN A 50 -33.89 -8.83 18.26
CA ASN A 50 -34.72 -7.91 17.51
C ASN A 50 -33.86 -6.88 16.82
N LEU A 51 -34.14 -6.56 15.56
CA LEU A 51 -33.40 -5.55 14.82
C LEU A 51 -34.31 -4.67 13.96
N THR A 52 -33.87 -3.44 13.77
CA THR A 52 -34.39 -2.52 12.78
C THR A 52 -33.31 -2.32 11.73
N ALA A 53 -33.62 -2.56 10.46
CA ALA A 53 -32.67 -2.43 9.37
C ALA A 53 -33.19 -1.44 8.33
N THR A 54 -32.35 -0.50 7.94
CA THR A 54 -32.59 0.43 6.84
C THR A 54 -31.75 0.01 5.64
N GLY A 55 -32.36 -0.02 4.46
CA GLY A 55 -31.68 -0.49 3.25
C GLY A 55 -32.60 -0.61 2.05
N SER A 56 -32.26 -1.47 1.12
CA SER A 56 -33.04 -1.69 -0.11
C SER A 56 -33.17 -3.17 -0.47
N PHE A 57 -34.27 -3.52 -1.11
CA PHE A 57 -34.45 -4.86 -1.66
C PHE A 57 -33.54 -5.07 -2.86
N SER A 58 -32.88 -6.24 -2.89
CA SER A 58 -32.03 -6.68 -3.99
C SER A 58 -32.33 -8.12 -4.35
N SER A 59 -32.09 -8.50 -5.59
CA SER A 59 -32.31 -9.89 -6.03
C SER A 59 -30.96 -10.54 -6.28
N HIS A 60 -30.68 -11.61 -5.54
CA HIS A 60 -29.47 -12.40 -5.73
C HIS A 60 -29.78 -13.58 -6.69
N PRO A 61 -28.94 -13.84 -7.71
CA PRO A 61 -29.22 -14.88 -8.73
C PRO A 61 -29.43 -16.27 -8.16
N GLN A 62 -28.80 -16.60 -7.04
CA GLN A 62 -28.82 -17.94 -6.43
C GLN A 62 -29.72 -18.01 -5.20
N TYR A 63 -29.87 -16.91 -4.44
CA TYR A 63 -30.57 -16.90 -3.14
C TYR A 63 -31.90 -16.15 -3.18
N GLY A 64 -32.29 -15.62 -4.33
CA GLY A 64 -33.56 -14.93 -4.51
C GLY A 64 -33.56 -13.50 -3.96
N GLU A 65 -34.76 -13.06 -3.53
CA GLU A 65 -34.96 -11.72 -3.02
C GLU A 65 -34.36 -11.59 -1.61
N GLN A 66 -33.56 -10.54 -1.40
CA GLN A 66 -32.92 -10.26 -0.11
C GLN A 66 -32.94 -8.76 0.17
N PHE A 67 -32.92 -8.41 1.43
CA PHE A 67 -32.81 -7.04 1.90
C PHE A 67 -31.37 -6.71 2.20
N SER A 68 -30.79 -5.78 1.43
CA SER A 68 -29.42 -5.28 1.65
C SER A 68 -29.46 -4.12 2.63
N ALA A 69 -29.06 -4.36 3.85
CA ALA A 69 -29.06 -3.38 4.92
C ALA A 69 -27.82 -2.47 4.80
N SER A 70 -28.04 -1.16 4.77
CA SER A 70 -27.02 -0.13 4.91
C SER A 70 -26.76 0.19 6.38
N GLU A 71 -27.82 0.14 7.21
CA GLU A 71 -27.78 0.41 8.63
C GLU A 71 -28.61 -0.62 9.40
N VAL A 72 -28.13 -1.03 10.56
CA VAL A 72 -28.81 -2.00 11.42
C VAL A 72 -28.69 -1.60 12.88
N GLU A 73 -29.85 -1.31 13.48
CA GLU A 73 -30.00 -1.15 14.93
C GLU A 73 -30.44 -2.49 15.55
N ARG A 74 -29.86 -2.86 16.68
CA ARG A 74 -30.13 -4.14 17.36
C ARG A 74 -30.64 -3.92 18.77
N TYR A 75 -31.62 -4.70 19.16
CA TYR A 75 -32.23 -4.62 20.48
C TYR A 75 -32.04 -5.94 21.24
N LEU A 76 -31.66 -5.85 22.51
CA LEU A 76 -31.57 -7.00 23.36
C LEU A 76 -32.97 -7.58 23.62
N PRO A 77 -33.08 -8.92 23.75
CA PRO A 77 -34.31 -9.54 24.17
C PRO A 77 -34.81 -8.95 25.47
N SER A 78 -36.13 -8.66 25.55
CA SER A 78 -36.75 -7.97 26.69
C SER A 78 -37.66 -8.85 27.53
N ASN A 79 -38.03 -10.03 27.03
CA ASN A 79 -38.89 -10.99 27.75
C ASN A 79 -38.20 -12.35 27.91
N GLU A 80 -38.69 -13.16 28.86
CA GLU A 80 -38.08 -14.45 29.21
C GLU A 80 -37.94 -15.41 28.01
N THR A 81 -38.93 -15.43 27.10
CA THR A 81 -38.94 -16.33 25.95
C THR A 81 -37.84 -15.92 24.94
N GLU A 82 -37.72 -14.65 24.66
CA GLU A 82 -36.68 -14.12 23.77
C GLU A 82 -35.28 -14.30 24.39
N ILE A 83 -35.12 -14.01 25.69
CA ILE A 83 -33.85 -14.22 26.42
C ILE A 83 -33.44 -15.69 26.37
N LEU A 84 -34.41 -16.61 26.54
CA LEU A 84 -34.17 -18.04 26.45
C LEU A 84 -33.68 -18.43 25.05
N ASN A 85 -34.36 -17.96 24.00
CA ASN A 85 -33.99 -18.25 22.60
C ASN A 85 -32.62 -17.69 22.27
N TYR A 86 -32.35 -16.46 22.70
CA TYR A 86 -31.06 -15.79 22.50
C TYR A 86 -29.91 -16.61 23.16
N LEU A 87 -30.04 -16.97 24.40
CA LEU A 87 -29.02 -17.72 25.12
C LEU A 87 -28.89 -19.17 24.65
N ALA A 88 -30.01 -19.78 24.25
CA ALA A 88 -30.04 -21.16 23.76
C ALA A 88 -29.44 -21.30 22.36
N SER A 89 -29.36 -20.20 21.58
CA SER A 89 -28.74 -20.19 20.24
C SER A 89 -27.24 -20.48 20.25
N GLY A 90 -26.59 -20.43 21.44
CA GLY A 90 -25.14 -20.63 21.58
C GLY A 90 -24.31 -19.37 21.34
N VAL A 91 -24.93 -18.21 21.19
CA VAL A 91 -24.28 -16.91 21.00
C VAL A 91 -23.30 -16.60 22.14
N VAL A 92 -23.61 -17.02 23.36
CA VAL A 92 -22.71 -16.89 24.50
C VAL A 92 -21.94 -18.19 24.68
N ARG A 93 -20.66 -18.16 24.46
CA ARG A 93 -19.78 -19.33 24.58
C ARG A 93 -19.91 -19.96 25.97
N GLY A 94 -20.23 -21.25 26.02
CA GLY A 94 -20.42 -22.00 27.28
C GLY A 94 -21.88 -22.05 27.77
N VAL A 95 -22.81 -21.36 27.08
CA VAL A 95 -24.24 -21.44 27.34
C VAL A 95 -24.92 -22.21 26.20
N GLY A 96 -25.38 -23.42 26.49
CA GLY A 96 -26.23 -24.20 25.57
C GLY A 96 -27.70 -24.21 26.09
N PRO A 97 -28.64 -24.80 25.32
CA PRO A 97 -30.07 -24.76 25.63
C PRO A 97 -30.41 -25.12 27.08
N ALA A 98 -29.87 -26.24 27.61
CA ALA A 98 -30.12 -26.68 28.99
C ALA A 98 -29.52 -25.72 30.04
N THR A 99 -28.50 -24.94 29.71
CA THR A 99 -27.93 -23.92 30.60
C THR A 99 -28.77 -22.66 30.52
N ALA A 100 -29.21 -22.26 29.35
CA ALA A 100 -30.10 -21.13 29.12
C ALA A 100 -31.41 -21.28 29.87
N GLU A 101 -32.06 -22.46 29.79
CA GLU A 101 -33.29 -22.78 30.56
C GLU A 101 -33.08 -22.57 32.05
N LYS A 102 -31.98 -23.05 32.61
CA LYS A 102 -31.68 -22.91 34.05
C LYS A 102 -31.41 -21.46 34.46
N LEU A 103 -30.75 -20.69 33.59
CA LEU A 103 -30.47 -19.28 33.79
C LEU A 103 -31.78 -18.48 33.85
N VAL A 104 -32.60 -18.61 32.78
CA VAL A 104 -33.86 -17.87 32.68
C VAL A 104 -34.87 -18.31 33.74
N ALA A 105 -35.00 -19.61 34.04
CA ALA A 105 -35.87 -20.10 35.13
C ALA A 105 -35.45 -19.56 36.49
N ARG A 106 -34.19 -19.22 36.72
CA ARG A 106 -33.68 -18.71 38.01
C ARG A 106 -33.76 -17.18 38.11
N PHE A 107 -33.44 -16.46 37.03
CA PHE A 107 -33.27 -15.02 37.05
C PHE A 107 -34.30 -14.25 36.20
N GLY A 108 -35.13 -14.97 35.42
CA GLY A 108 -36.17 -14.33 34.58
C GLY A 108 -35.61 -13.30 33.65
N ILE A 109 -36.23 -12.14 33.59
CA ILE A 109 -35.82 -11.00 32.77
C ILE A 109 -34.47 -10.37 33.21
N GLU A 110 -34.03 -10.62 34.47
CA GLU A 110 -32.74 -10.11 34.97
C GLU A 110 -31.54 -10.95 34.52
N THR A 111 -31.76 -12.03 33.76
CA THR A 111 -30.71 -12.99 33.35
C THR A 111 -29.54 -12.30 32.66
N LEU A 112 -29.81 -11.38 31.72
CA LEU A 112 -28.76 -10.70 30.98
C LEU A 112 -27.96 -9.75 31.88
N GLN A 113 -28.60 -9.05 32.80
CA GLN A 113 -27.96 -8.18 33.78
C GLN A 113 -27.05 -8.98 34.73
N VAL A 114 -27.51 -10.15 35.16
CA VAL A 114 -26.71 -11.05 36.03
C VAL A 114 -25.48 -11.58 35.28
N LEU A 115 -25.64 -11.92 33.99
CA LEU A 115 -24.51 -12.33 33.14
C LEU A 115 -23.48 -11.21 32.96
N GLU A 116 -23.92 -9.97 32.82
CA GLU A 116 -23.05 -8.82 32.57
C GLU A 116 -22.28 -8.40 33.84
N SER A 117 -22.97 -8.23 34.97
CA SER A 117 -22.42 -7.51 36.11
C SER A 117 -22.31 -8.33 37.41
N GLU A 118 -22.96 -9.49 37.51
CA GLU A 118 -23.03 -10.25 38.76
C GLU A 118 -22.74 -11.76 38.57
N PRO A 119 -21.58 -12.13 37.98
CA PRO A 119 -21.28 -13.53 37.64
C PRO A 119 -21.26 -14.47 38.86
N GLU A 120 -21.04 -13.98 40.07
CA GLU A 120 -21.08 -14.75 41.29
C GLU A 120 -22.48 -15.33 41.59
N LYS A 121 -23.57 -14.64 41.20
CA LYS A 121 -24.94 -15.15 41.35
C LYS A 121 -25.18 -16.39 40.48
N LEU A 122 -24.45 -16.58 39.39
CA LEU A 122 -24.57 -17.75 38.52
C LEU A 122 -24.20 -19.05 39.25
N THR A 123 -23.37 -18.98 40.27
CA THR A 123 -22.99 -20.14 41.08
C THR A 123 -24.15 -20.76 41.85
N ALA A 124 -25.29 -20.04 41.99
CA ALA A 124 -26.52 -20.57 42.56
C ALA A 124 -27.21 -21.64 41.68
N ILE A 125 -26.77 -21.79 40.41
CA ILE A 125 -27.28 -22.79 39.48
C ILE A 125 -26.53 -24.12 39.71
N LYS A 126 -27.29 -25.21 39.86
CA LYS A 126 -26.70 -26.54 40.06
C LYS A 126 -25.77 -26.93 38.88
N GLY A 127 -24.49 -27.13 39.19
CA GLY A 127 -23.45 -27.53 38.22
C GLY A 127 -22.69 -26.35 37.63
N MET A 128 -22.91 -25.11 38.10
CA MET A 128 -22.15 -23.92 37.71
C MET A 128 -21.03 -23.68 38.74
N THR A 129 -19.79 -23.82 38.29
CA THR A 129 -18.62 -23.48 39.11
C THR A 129 -18.29 -22.00 38.97
N ALA A 130 -17.60 -21.40 39.96
CA ALA A 130 -17.20 -20.01 39.90
C ALA A 130 -16.35 -19.69 38.63
N ARG A 131 -15.47 -20.60 38.25
CA ARG A 131 -14.68 -20.47 37.05
C ARG A 131 -15.54 -20.42 35.78
N ARG A 132 -16.49 -21.35 35.66
CA ARG A 132 -17.42 -21.41 34.52
C ARG A 132 -18.33 -20.19 34.46
N ALA A 133 -18.77 -19.70 35.62
CA ALA A 133 -19.56 -18.47 35.72
C ALA A 133 -18.80 -17.27 35.19
N GLN A 134 -17.52 -17.13 35.53
CA GLN A 134 -16.65 -16.09 35.02
C GLN A 134 -16.38 -16.23 33.51
N GLU A 135 -16.14 -17.45 32.99
CA GLU A 135 -15.96 -17.71 31.57
C GLU A 135 -17.20 -17.32 30.75
N ILE A 136 -18.40 -17.65 31.24
CA ILE A 136 -19.68 -17.28 30.59
C ILE A 136 -19.89 -15.77 30.62
N SER A 137 -19.67 -15.13 31.77
CA SER A 137 -19.78 -13.67 31.90
C SER A 137 -18.79 -12.93 30.98
N ALA A 138 -17.55 -13.41 30.92
CA ALA A 138 -16.55 -12.85 30.00
C ALA A 138 -16.99 -12.95 28.53
N ALA A 139 -17.49 -14.10 28.10
CA ALA A 139 -18.02 -14.30 26.77
C ALA A 139 -19.23 -13.41 26.44
N PHE A 140 -20.12 -13.20 27.42
CA PHE A 140 -21.26 -12.30 27.28
C PHE A 140 -20.80 -10.83 27.17
N ASN A 141 -19.87 -10.42 28.04
CA ASN A 141 -19.30 -9.06 28.03
C ASN A 141 -18.53 -8.75 26.74
N GLU A 142 -17.91 -9.76 26.13
CA GLU A 142 -17.27 -9.62 24.80
C GLU A 142 -18.32 -9.26 23.74
N GLN A 143 -19.44 -9.95 23.70
CA GLN A 143 -20.55 -9.67 22.80
C GLN A 143 -21.12 -8.26 23.03
N MET A 144 -21.32 -7.91 24.30
CA MET A 144 -21.85 -6.59 24.67
C MET A 144 -20.87 -5.45 24.34
N GLY A 145 -19.57 -5.69 24.49
CA GLY A 145 -18.54 -4.71 24.15
C GLY A 145 -18.53 -4.39 22.68
N LEU A 146 -18.58 -5.41 21.81
CA LEU A 146 -18.64 -5.22 20.36
C LEU A 146 -19.89 -4.43 19.94
N ARG A 147 -21.04 -4.77 20.55
CA ARG A 147 -22.31 -4.09 20.29
C ARG A 147 -22.25 -2.61 20.64
N ARG A 148 -21.72 -2.25 21.82
CA ARG A 148 -21.56 -0.84 22.23
C ARG A 148 -20.69 -0.05 21.26
N VAL A 149 -19.63 -0.68 20.72
CA VAL A 149 -18.79 -0.06 19.68
C VAL A 149 -19.61 0.19 18.42
N MET A 150 -20.47 -0.78 18.02
CA MET A 150 -21.34 -0.58 16.85
C MET A 150 -22.35 0.57 17.06
N GLU A 151 -22.98 0.64 18.21
CA GLU A 151 -23.92 1.72 18.57
C GLU A 151 -23.21 3.10 18.54
N PHE A 152 -21.97 3.17 19.04
CA PHE A 152 -21.14 4.36 18.95
C PHE A 152 -20.84 4.75 17.49
N LEU A 153 -20.42 3.78 16.67
CA LEU A 153 -20.14 4.03 15.26
C LEU A 153 -21.39 4.49 14.49
N ALA A 154 -22.52 3.84 14.71
CA ALA A 154 -23.81 4.20 14.10
C ALA A 154 -24.27 5.62 14.49
N HIS A 155 -24.06 6.02 15.75
CA HIS A 155 -24.40 7.36 16.23
C HIS A 155 -23.67 8.48 15.47
N TYR A 156 -22.49 8.17 14.92
CA TYR A 156 -21.66 9.10 14.16
C TYR A 156 -21.58 8.78 12.65
N ASP A 157 -22.54 8.05 12.12
CA ASP A 157 -22.62 7.64 10.71
C ASP A 157 -21.34 6.93 10.20
N LEU A 158 -20.64 6.20 11.09
CA LEU A 158 -19.43 5.47 10.74
C LEU A 158 -19.77 4.00 10.38
N PRO A 159 -19.01 3.38 9.45
CA PRO A 159 -19.24 2.01 9.04
C PRO A 159 -19.17 1.02 10.20
N ALA A 160 -20.20 0.22 10.39
CA ALA A 160 -20.26 -0.82 11.44
C ALA A 160 -19.11 -1.85 11.32
N ALA A 161 -18.55 -2.03 10.12
CA ALA A 161 -17.38 -2.88 9.87
C ALA A 161 -16.15 -2.51 10.72
N LEU A 162 -16.03 -1.24 11.15
CA LEU A 162 -14.96 -0.77 12.03
C LEU A 162 -15.03 -1.37 13.44
N SER A 163 -16.19 -1.89 13.86
CA SER A 163 -16.37 -2.44 15.21
C SER A 163 -15.45 -3.62 15.49
N VAL A 164 -15.26 -4.52 14.51
CA VAL A 164 -14.41 -5.70 14.65
C VAL A 164 -12.93 -5.34 14.84
N PRO A 165 -12.28 -4.56 13.97
CA PRO A 165 -10.88 -4.17 14.16
C PRO A 165 -10.69 -3.33 15.43
N LEU A 166 -11.65 -2.47 15.82
CA LEU A 166 -11.60 -1.71 17.07
C LEU A 166 -11.64 -2.64 18.29
N TYR A 167 -12.57 -3.59 18.28
CA TYR A 167 -12.67 -4.55 19.37
C TYR A 167 -11.45 -5.48 19.44
N ARG A 168 -10.93 -5.95 18.31
CA ARG A 168 -9.68 -6.74 18.27
C ARG A 168 -8.50 -5.99 18.90
N ARG A 169 -8.38 -4.69 18.65
CA ARG A 169 -7.25 -3.87 19.16
C ARG A 169 -7.39 -3.50 20.63
N PHE A 170 -8.58 -3.15 21.09
CA PHE A 170 -8.82 -2.59 22.43
C PHE A 170 -9.60 -3.52 23.36
N GLY A 171 -10.17 -4.60 22.86
CA GLY A 171 -10.96 -5.56 23.62
C GLY A 171 -12.15 -4.92 24.34
N ALA A 172 -12.40 -5.38 25.55
CA ALA A 172 -13.47 -4.83 26.39
C ALA A 172 -13.33 -3.34 26.73
N ASN A 173 -12.13 -2.77 26.53
CA ASN A 173 -11.87 -1.35 26.77
C ASN A 173 -12.11 -0.46 25.53
N ALA A 174 -12.62 -1.02 24.43
CA ALA A 174 -12.77 -0.27 23.17
C ALA A 174 -13.62 1.00 23.33
N MET A 175 -14.79 0.90 23.98
CA MET A 175 -15.62 2.07 24.25
C MET A 175 -14.94 3.09 25.15
N ALA A 176 -14.36 2.64 26.27
CA ALA A 176 -13.65 3.55 27.17
C ALA A 176 -12.41 4.22 26.50
N ALA A 177 -11.79 3.55 25.54
CA ALA A 177 -10.71 4.12 24.76
C ALA A 177 -11.22 5.19 23.79
N LEU A 178 -12.32 4.93 23.07
CA LEU A 178 -12.95 5.88 22.14
C LEU A 178 -13.53 7.09 22.87
N GLU A 179 -14.21 6.89 23.99
CA GLU A 179 -14.74 7.96 24.85
C GLU A 179 -13.63 8.86 25.40
N ARG A 180 -12.46 8.27 25.71
CA ARG A 180 -11.30 9.02 26.19
C ARG A 180 -10.57 9.72 25.05
N ASN A 181 -10.51 9.12 23.89
CA ASN A 181 -9.79 9.65 22.73
C ASN A 181 -10.41 9.20 21.40
N PRO A 182 -11.36 9.95 20.85
CA PRO A 182 -11.99 9.63 19.57
C PRO A 182 -11.00 9.72 18.37
N TYR A 183 -9.88 10.41 18.51
CA TYR A 183 -8.86 10.49 17.46
C TYR A 183 -8.13 9.16 17.21
N LEU A 184 -8.34 8.15 18.06
CA LEU A 184 -7.87 6.79 17.75
C LEU A 184 -8.45 6.25 16.43
N LEU A 185 -9.63 6.71 16.03
CA LEU A 185 -10.27 6.35 14.76
C LEU A 185 -9.50 6.86 13.53
N SER A 186 -8.67 7.90 13.66
CA SER A 186 -7.85 8.41 12.56
C SER A 186 -6.58 7.61 12.30
N ASP A 187 -6.30 6.59 13.12
CA ASP A 187 -5.20 5.65 12.85
C ASP A 187 -5.42 4.96 11.49
N SER A 188 -4.33 4.73 10.77
CA SER A 188 -4.33 4.08 9.45
C SER A 188 -5.03 2.70 9.44
N ALA A 189 -5.05 2.02 10.58
CA ALA A 189 -5.76 0.75 10.76
C ALA A 189 -7.29 0.88 10.65
N PHE A 190 -7.85 2.05 10.98
CA PHE A 190 -9.29 2.31 10.93
C PHE A 190 -9.68 3.23 9.77
N GLY A 191 -8.79 4.12 9.35
CA GLY A 191 -8.92 4.94 8.14
C GLY A 191 -10.06 5.96 8.16
N VAL A 192 -10.50 6.39 9.34
CA VAL A 192 -11.48 7.48 9.47
C VAL A 192 -10.78 8.82 9.28
N ASP A 193 -11.37 9.70 8.47
CA ASP A 193 -10.80 11.02 8.23
C ASP A 193 -10.68 11.83 9.52
N PHE A 194 -9.58 12.56 9.68
CA PHE A 194 -9.30 13.35 10.88
C PHE A 194 -10.40 14.38 11.16
N SER A 195 -10.97 15.01 10.13
CA SER A 195 -12.07 15.96 10.27
C SER A 195 -13.31 15.34 10.93
N VAL A 196 -13.63 14.09 10.57
CA VAL A 196 -14.74 13.36 11.19
C VAL A 196 -14.44 13.05 12.66
N CYS A 197 -13.21 12.62 12.95
CA CYS A 197 -12.78 12.39 14.34
C CYS A 197 -12.82 13.68 15.17
N ASP A 198 -12.49 14.81 14.57
CA ASP A 198 -12.52 16.12 15.23
C ASP A 198 -13.97 16.58 15.51
N GLU A 199 -14.89 16.37 14.57
CA GLU A 199 -16.33 16.63 14.78
C GLU A 199 -16.89 15.75 15.90
N ILE A 200 -16.54 14.47 15.96
CA ILE A 200 -16.90 13.54 17.03
C ILE A 200 -16.38 14.08 18.37
N ALA A 201 -15.09 14.43 18.45
CA ALA A 201 -14.47 14.96 19.65
C ALA A 201 -15.18 16.21 20.18
N LEU A 202 -15.47 17.14 19.29
CA LEU A 202 -16.20 18.37 19.62
C LEU A 202 -17.62 18.07 20.12
N SER A 203 -18.34 17.13 19.51
CA SER A 203 -19.67 16.72 19.96
C SER A 203 -19.66 16.03 21.33
N MET A 204 -18.57 15.33 21.65
CA MET A 204 -18.34 14.71 22.98
C MET A 204 -17.91 15.72 24.04
N GLY A 205 -17.79 17.02 23.70
CA GLY A 205 -17.48 18.11 24.63
C GLY A 205 -15.98 18.40 24.81
N PHE A 206 -15.11 17.88 23.96
CA PHE A 206 -13.71 18.34 23.91
C PHE A 206 -13.68 19.78 23.38
N GLY A 207 -13.18 20.73 24.16
CA GLY A 207 -13.11 22.13 23.76
C GLY A 207 -12.16 22.38 22.57
N GLY A 208 -12.32 23.51 21.91
CA GLY A 208 -11.54 23.87 20.71
C GLY A 208 -10.02 23.93 20.92
N ASP A 209 -9.58 24.28 22.12
CA ASP A 209 -8.18 24.40 22.57
C ASP A 209 -7.75 23.26 23.53
N ALA A 210 -8.57 22.20 23.67
CA ALA A 210 -8.24 21.06 24.52
C ALA A 210 -6.91 20.43 24.11
N SER A 211 -6.06 20.11 25.08
CA SER A 211 -4.73 19.52 24.87
C SER A 211 -4.82 18.25 24.01
N LEU A 212 -5.80 17.39 24.25
CA LEU A 212 -6.01 16.19 23.45
C LEU A 212 -6.24 16.49 21.96
N ARG A 213 -7.03 17.53 21.65
CA ARG A 213 -7.34 17.96 20.29
C ARG A 213 -6.09 18.50 19.59
N THR A 214 -5.35 19.39 20.25
CA THR A 214 -4.14 19.98 19.70
C THR A 214 -2.99 18.96 19.56
N GLU A 215 -2.84 18.02 20.49
CA GLU A 215 -1.89 16.90 20.38
C GLU A 215 -2.25 15.97 19.22
N ALA A 216 -3.52 15.66 19.03
CA ALA A 216 -4.00 14.85 17.92
C ALA A 216 -3.76 15.54 16.58
N GLY A 217 -4.04 16.83 16.47
CA GLY A 217 -3.78 17.64 15.29
C GLY A 217 -2.29 17.69 14.93
N LEU A 218 -1.42 17.91 15.90
CA LEU A 218 0.05 17.87 15.71
C LEU A 218 0.53 16.52 15.19
N THR A 219 0.04 15.44 15.79
CA THR A 219 0.40 14.08 15.39
C THR A 219 -0.14 13.75 14.00
N PHE A 220 -1.36 14.19 13.70
CA PHE A 220 -1.97 14.05 12.38
C PHE A 220 -1.18 14.80 11.31
N GLU A 221 -0.83 16.07 11.54
CA GLU A 221 -0.06 16.86 10.57
C GLU A 221 1.31 16.22 10.27
N LEU A 222 2.01 15.73 11.28
CA LEU A 222 3.27 15.01 11.09
C LEU A 222 3.06 13.71 10.29
N SER A 223 2.05 12.92 10.62
CA SER A 223 1.73 11.65 9.94
C SER A 223 1.24 11.88 8.52
N HIS A 224 0.31 12.81 8.32
CA HIS A 224 -0.24 13.14 7.00
C HIS A 224 0.84 13.64 6.04
N ASN A 225 1.70 14.53 6.50
CA ASN A 225 2.80 15.04 5.67
C ASN A 225 3.87 13.97 5.41
N ARG A 226 4.07 13.01 6.34
CA ARG A 226 4.90 11.83 6.10
C ARG A 226 4.33 10.96 4.99
N ASP A 227 3.05 10.64 5.07
CA ASP A 227 2.42 9.63 4.20
C ASP A 227 2.02 10.23 2.83
N ALA A 228 1.52 11.45 2.78
CA ALA A 228 1.14 12.13 1.53
C ALA A 228 2.30 12.89 0.86
N GLY A 229 3.18 13.51 1.66
CA GLY A 229 4.30 14.35 1.18
C GLY A 229 5.65 13.66 1.19
N GLY A 230 5.79 12.53 1.89
CA GLY A 230 7.05 11.83 2.08
C GLY A 230 8.05 12.59 2.96
N HIS A 231 7.57 13.51 3.82
CA HIS A 231 8.41 14.25 4.76
C HIS A 231 8.81 13.37 5.94
N VAL A 232 10.07 13.43 6.36
CA VAL A 232 10.55 12.73 7.56
C VAL A 232 10.29 13.56 8.81
N PHE A 233 10.37 14.89 8.66
CA PHE A 233 10.06 15.86 9.71
C PHE A 233 9.32 17.08 9.12
N LEU A 234 8.75 17.91 9.97
CA LEU A 234 8.29 19.25 9.61
C LEU A 234 9.08 20.32 10.41
N PRO A 235 9.38 21.48 9.80
CA PRO A 235 9.87 22.64 10.53
C PRO A 235 8.85 23.08 11.60
N ARG A 236 9.31 23.40 12.83
CA ARG A 236 8.46 23.79 13.97
C ARG A 236 7.42 24.85 13.57
N GLU A 237 7.86 25.94 12.95
CA GLU A 237 6.97 27.03 12.56
C GLU A 237 5.86 26.57 11.59
N LYS A 238 6.20 25.68 10.64
CA LYS A 238 5.23 25.14 9.69
C LYS A 238 4.27 24.18 10.34
N LEU A 239 4.75 23.34 11.25
CA LEU A 239 3.91 22.41 12.01
C LEU A 239 2.89 23.16 12.85
N LEU A 240 3.31 24.19 13.60
CA LEU A 240 2.43 25.02 14.41
C LEU A 240 1.38 25.72 13.56
N ALA A 241 1.80 26.39 12.49
CA ALA A 241 0.89 27.10 11.61
C ALA A 241 -0.13 26.18 10.92
N ALA A 242 0.31 25.00 10.42
CA ALA A 242 -0.58 24.06 9.76
C ALA A 242 -1.59 23.46 10.75
N THR A 243 -1.15 23.09 11.95
CA THR A 243 -2.03 22.53 12.99
C THR A 243 -3.04 23.58 13.48
N ALA A 244 -2.62 24.81 13.72
CA ALA A 244 -3.53 25.90 14.11
C ALA A 244 -4.57 26.18 13.03
N GLN A 245 -4.18 26.15 11.76
CA GLN A 245 -5.10 26.29 10.63
C GLN A 245 -6.05 25.09 10.50
N LEU A 246 -5.55 23.86 10.70
CA LEU A 246 -6.37 22.64 10.64
C LEU A 246 -7.48 22.63 11.68
N LEU A 247 -7.15 23.09 12.90
CA LEU A 247 -8.04 23.04 14.04
C LEU A 247 -8.83 24.35 14.26
N ASP A 248 -8.56 25.39 13.49
CA ASP A 248 -9.09 26.75 13.70
C ASP A 248 -8.94 27.20 15.18
N CYS A 249 -7.71 27.14 15.71
CA CYS A 249 -7.39 27.48 17.09
C CYS A 249 -6.14 28.34 17.21
N ASP A 250 -5.86 28.85 18.41
CA ASP A 250 -4.70 29.69 18.68
C ASP A 250 -3.38 28.91 18.57
N VAL A 251 -2.38 29.51 17.94
CA VAL A 251 -1.03 28.95 17.79
C VAL A 251 -0.38 28.72 19.16
N ASP A 252 -0.62 29.55 20.15
CA ASP A 252 -0.03 29.42 21.50
C ASP A 252 -0.51 28.13 22.20
N ALA A 253 -1.76 27.73 22.01
CA ALA A 253 -2.30 26.48 22.52
C ALA A 253 -1.64 25.27 21.86
N VAL A 254 -1.42 25.33 20.54
CA VAL A 254 -0.74 24.31 19.76
C VAL A 254 0.74 24.21 20.17
N GLU A 255 1.41 25.35 20.39
CA GLU A 255 2.82 25.38 20.81
C GLU A 255 3.01 24.72 22.15
N LYS A 256 2.16 25.01 23.14
CA LYS A 256 2.19 24.36 24.46
C LYS A 256 2.05 22.84 24.33
N SER A 257 1.10 22.36 23.55
CA SER A 257 0.90 20.91 23.36
C SER A 257 2.06 20.27 22.60
N LEU A 258 2.70 20.98 21.68
CA LEU A 258 3.93 20.50 21.04
C LEU A 258 5.05 20.32 22.06
N ASP A 259 5.25 21.28 22.97
CA ASP A 259 6.27 21.19 24.01
C ASP A 259 5.98 20.03 24.99
N ASP A 260 4.70 19.79 25.32
CA ASP A 260 4.28 18.64 26.11
C ASP A 260 4.58 17.31 25.39
N LEU A 261 4.27 17.20 24.08
CA LEU A 261 4.61 16.02 23.26
C LEU A 261 6.13 15.78 23.17
N ILE A 262 6.92 16.85 23.13
CA ILE A 262 8.39 16.76 23.16
C ILE A 262 8.87 16.28 24.53
N ALA A 263 8.30 16.80 25.63
CA ALA A 263 8.66 16.41 27.00
C ALA A 263 8.41 14.92 27.27
N ILE A 264 7.34 14.34 26.70
CA ILE A 264 7.03 12.91 26.81
C ILE A 264 7.67 12.07 25.69
N HIS A 265 8.53 12.64 24.87
CA HIS A 265 9.24 11.99 23.76
C HIS A 265 8.34 11.33 22.68
N ARG A 266 7.11 11.80 22.51
CA ARG A 266 6.26 11.40 21.36
C ARG A 266 6.67 12.13 20.08
N VAL A 267 7.10 13.38 20.22
CA VAL A 267 7.74 14.18 19.17
C VAL A 267 9.18 14.43 19.56
N VAL A 268 10.10 14.32 18.61
CA VAL A 268 11.52 14.65 18.81
C VAL A 268 11.83 15.96 18.08
N GLN A 269 12.39 16.92 18.81
CA GLN A 269 12.84 18.18 18.23
C GLN A 269 14.36 18.23 18.16
N GLU A 270 14.89 18.61 17.00
CA GLU A 270 16.34 18.69 16.76
C GLU A 270 16.67 19.80 15.75
N GLY A 271 17.86 20.37 15.88
CA GLY A 271 18.40 21.29 14.87
C GLY A 271 18.96 20.53 13.67
N VAL A 272 18.33 20.65 12.49
CA VAL A 272 18.79 20.06 11.24
C VAL A 272 19.15 21.17 10.27
N ALA A 273 20.41 21.33 9.96
CA ALA A 273 20.94 22.49 9.23
C ALA A 273 20.50 23.80 9.92
N ASN A 274 19.72 24.64 9.24
CA ASN A 274 19.23 25.91 9.79
C ASN A 274 17.74 25.86 10.17
N VAL A 275 17.21 24.67 10.48
CA VAL A 275 15.78 24.46 10.75
C VAL A 275 15.60 23.71 12.05
N THR A 276 14.66 24.17 12.89
CA THR A 276 14.18 23.40 14.04
C THR A 276 13.19 22.35 13.53
N ALA A 277 13.65 21.12 13.45
CA ALA A 277 12.91 19.98 12.88
C ALA A 277 12.11 19.26 13.98
N CYS A 278 10.82 19.01 13.74
CA CYS A 278 9.96 18.20 14.59
C CYS A 278 9.65 16.89 13.88
N TYR A 279 9.98 15.77 14.50
CA TYR A 279 9.82 14.41 14.00
C TYR A 279 8.78 13.66 14.82
N LEU A 280 8.03 12.76 14.18
CA LEU A 280 7.51 11.61 14.89
C LEU A 280 8.68 10.78 15.42
N ARG A 281 8.58 10.28 16.65
CA ARG A 281 9.64 9.49 17.29
C ARG A 281 10.18 8.38 16.39
N GLN A 282 9.28 7.58 15.79
CA GLN A 282 9.65 6.48 14.90
C GLN A 282 10.48 6.96 13.69
N SER A 283 10.08 8.06 13.05
CA SER A 283 10.80 8.61 11.89
C SER A 283 12.20 9.09 12.27
N TRP A 284 12.37 9.66 13.47
CA TRP A 284 13.67 10.07 13.99
C TRP A 284 14.55 8.86 14.29
N GLU A 285 14.01 7.83 14.92
CA GLU A 285 14.71 6.58 15.21
C GLU A 285 15.16 5.88 13.93
N ASP A 286 14.28 5.80 12.91
CA ASP A 286 14.60 5.21 11.61
C ASP A 286 15.76 5.96 10.93
N GLU A 287 15.70 7.30 10.88
CA GLU A 287 16.74 8.10 10.23
C GLU A 287 18.08 8.00 10.97
N THR A 288 18.05 8.05 12.28
CA THR A 288 19.25 7.94 13.12
C THR A 288 19.89 6.56 13.00
N TYR A 289 19.08 5.51 12.99
CA TYR A 289 19.53 4.13 12.80
C TYR A 289 20.21 3.95 11.45
N VAL A 290 19.60 4.43 10.37
CA VAL A 290 20.17 4.37 9.02
C VAL A 290 21.53 5.05 8.97
N VAL A 291 21.68 6.24 9.58
CA VAL A 291 22.95 6.95 9.66
C VAL A 291 24.00 6.12 10.41
N THR A 292 23.67 5.62 11.60
CA THR A 292 24.58 4.85 12.45
C THR A 292 25.08 3.59 11.72
N ARG A 293 24.20 2.87 11.03
CA ARG A 293 24.60 1.66 10.28
C ARG A 293 25.46 2.01 9.07
N ILE A 294 25.15 3.06 8.34
CA ILE A 294 25.96 3.50 7.20
C ILE A 294 27.35 3.97 7.68
N GLU A 295 27.44 4.71 8.77
CA GLU A 295 28.74 5.12 9.33
C GLU A 295 29.57 3.93 9.77
N ALA A 296 28.96 2.89 10.34
CA ALA A 296 29.66 1.65 10.67
C ALA A 296 30.22 0.97 9.40
N MET A 297 29.42 0.85 8.32
CA MET A 297 29.88 0.32 7.05
C MET A 297 31.00 1.13 6.39
N LEU A 298 30.98 2.46 6.55
CA LEU A 298 32.04 3.33 6.03
C LEU A 298 33.35 3.23 6.84
N ALA A 299 33.25 2.89 8.11
CA ALA A 299 34.41 2.71 8.99
C ALA A 299 35.10 1.35 8.76
N ASP A 300 34.32 0.35 8.40
CA ASP A 300 34.81 -1.01 8.12
C ASP A 300 35.32 -1.11 6.68
N LYS A 301 36.54 -1.59 6.50
CA LYS A 301 37.11 -1.80 5.17
C LYS A 301 37.33 -3.29 4.97
N PRO A 302 36.53 -3.88 4.08
CA PRO A 302 36.68 -5.30 3.80
C PRO A 302 38.05 -5.58 3.15
N ASP A 303 38.56 -6.82 3.33
CA ASP A 303 39.79 -7.25 2.71
C ASP A 303 39.76 -7.05 1.19
N ALA A 304 40.71 -6.30 0.69
CA ALA A 304 40.80 -5.99 -0.72
C ALA A 304 41.22 -7.24 -1.52
N LEU A 305 40.45 -7.60 -2.54
CA LEU A 305 40.82 -8.66 -3.47
C LEU A 305 42.09 -8.26 -4.22
N ARG A 306 43.14 -9.10 -4.15
CA ARG A 306 44.37 -8.90 -4.93
C ARG A 306 44.13 -9.24 -6.39
N GLY A 307 44.59 -8.37 -7.30
CA GLY A 307 44.54 -8.65 -8.74
C GLY A 307 43.14 -8.42 -9.36
N VAL A 308 42.29 -7.53 -8.82
CA VAL A 308 40.95 -7.20 -9.32
C VAL A 308 40.94 -6.94 -10.85
N GLU A 309 41.94 -6.23 -11.38
CA GLU A 309 42.03 -5.95 -12.84
C GLU A 309 42.13 -7.24 -13.68
N ARG A 310 42.81 -8.25 -13.18
CA ARG A 310 42.91 -9.53 -13.87
C ARG A 310 41.57 -10.24 -13.87
N VAL A 311 40.86 -10.22 -12.75
CA VAL A 311 39.54 -10.84 -12.60
C VAL A 311 38.55 -10.12 -13.52
N ILE A 312 38.60 -8.77 -13.62
CA ILE A 312 37.74 -7.99 -14.54
C ILE A 312 37.99 -8.41 -16.00
N LYS A 313 39.25 -8.55 -16.43
CA LYS A 313 39.57 -9.00 -17.78
C LYS A 313 39.10 -10.42 -18.08
N GLU A 314 39.09 -11.29 -17.09
CA GLU A 314 38.58 -12.66 -17.20
C GLU A 314 37.04 -12.61 -17.37
N ILE A 315 36.34 -11.80 -16.58
CA ILE A 315 34.88 -11.59 -16.67
C ILE A 315 34.52 -11.00 -18.04
N GLU A 316 35.22 -9.97 -18.50
CA GLU A 316 35.01 -9.38 -19.84
C GLU A 316 35.11 -10.43 -20.96
N ARG A 317 36.12 -11.29 -20.88
CA ARG A 317 36.33 -12.36 -21.88
C ARG A 317 35.17 -13.36 -21.86
N GLU A 318 34.74 -13.80 -20.69
CA GLU A 318 33.67 -14.76 -20.55
C GLU A 318 32.32 -14.21 -20.97
N GLN A 319 32.04 -12.94 -20.62
CA GLN A 319 30.79 -12.29 -21.00
C GLN A 319 30.79 -11.74 -22.42
N GLY A 320 31.95 -11.76 -23.12
CA GLY A 320 32.10 -11.23 -24.46
C GLY A 320 31.88 -9.71 -24.55
N VAL A 321 32.13 -8.96 -23.46
CA VAL A 321 31.85 -7.53 -23.33
C VAL A 321 33.11 -6.80 -22.86
N GLN A 322 33.38 -5.63 -23.40
CA GLN A 322 34.38 -4.72 -22.88
C GLN A 322 33.69 -3.62 -22.07
N TYR A 323 34.05 -3.52 -20.80
CA TYR A 323 33.44 -2.52 -19.91
C TYR A 323 34.01 -1.13 -20.16
N ALA A 324 33.12 -0.13 -20.13
CA ALA A 324 33.52 1.26 -20.15
C ALA A 324 34.26 1.65 -18.84
N PRO A 325 35.05 2.74 -18.85
CA PRO A 325 35.84 3.12 -17.67
C PRO A 325 35.06 3.21 -16.36
N LEU A 326 33.87 3.83 -16.39
CA LEU A 326 33.01 3.94 -15.20
C LEU A 326 32.41 2.59 -14.78
N GLN A 327 32.12 1.69 -15.72
CA GLN A 327 31.67 0.34 -15.39
C GLN A 327 32.79 -0.48 -14.71
N ARG A 328 34.03 -0.37 -15.20
CA ARG A 328 35.21 -0.97 -14.54
C ARG A 328 35.40 -0.42 -13.14
N GLN A 329 35.31 0.91 -13.00
CA GLN A 329 35.41 1.58 -11.70
C GLN A 329 34.36 1.06 -10.71
N ALA A 330 33.12 0.81 -11.16
CA ALA A 330 32.07 0.24 -10.30
C ALA A 330 32.45 -1.16 -9.79
N VAL A 331 33.00 -2.01 -10.65
CA VAL A 331 33.47 -3.36 -10.27
C VAL A 331 34.66 -3.28 -9.30
N GLU A 332 35.60 -2.38 -9.54
CA GLU A 332 36.75 -2.16 -8.67
C GLU A 332 36.35 -1.65 -7.27
N LEU A 333 35.40 -0.71 -7.21
CA LEU A 333 34.91 -0.20 -5.94
C LEU A 333 34.07 -1.22 -5.19
N ALA A 334 33.27 -2.04 -5.89
CA ALA A 334 32.56 -3.16 -5.26
C ALA A 334 33.50 -4.17 -4.58
N ALA A 335 34.71 -4.33 -5.11
CA ALA A 335 35.73 -5.18 -4.48
C ALA A 335 36.37 -4.57 -3.23
N LYS A 336 36.35 -3.23 -3.09
CA LYS A 336 37.10 -2.48 -2.06
C LYS A 336 36.25 -1.91 -0.95
N GLU A 337 35.00 -1.58 -1.24
CA GLU A 337 34.12 -0.89 -0.32
C GLU A 337 33.00 -1.84 0.19
N GLU A 338 32.58 -1.65 1.43
CA GLU A 338 31.43 -2.38 1.98
C GLU A 338 30.11 -1.82 1.45
N LEU A 339 30.05 -0.49 1.19
CA LEU A 339 28.86 0.19 0.64
C LEU A 339 29.22 0.92 -0.66
N LEU A 340 28.52 0.58 -1.74
CA LEU A 340 28.67 1.19 -3.05
C LEU A 340 27.32 1.71 -3.59
N LEU A 341 27.30 2.92 -4.10
CA LEU A 341 26.17 3.48 -4.85
C LEU A 341 26.49 3.45 -6.35
N LEU A 342 25.63 2.79 -7.13
CA LEU A 342 25.71 2.76 -8.59
C LEU A 342 24.50 3.49 -9.18
N THR A 343 24.72 4.61 -9.84
CA THR A 343 23.64 5.42 -10.40
C THR A 343 23.82 5.66 -11.89
N GLY A 344 22.72 5.93 -12.58
CA GLY A 344 22.71 6.27 -14.00
C GLY A 344 21.32 6.23 -14.60
N GLY A 345 21.12 6.97 -15.69
CA GLY A 345 19.89 6.99 -16.45
C GLY A 345 19.68 5.73 -17.33
N PRO A 346 18.63 5.74 -18.17
CA PRO A 346 18.39 4.67 -19.12
C PRO A 346 19.54 4.56 -20.15
N GLY A 347 19.88 3.35 -20.55
CA GLY A 347 20.91 3.09 -21.56
C GLY A 347 22.37 3.32 -21.14
N THR A 348 22.63 3.61 -19.84
CA THR A 348 24.00 3.82 -19.34
C THR A 348 24.72 2.54 -18.90
N GLY A 349 24.06 1.38 -19.00
CA GLY A 349 24.67 0.09 -18.72
C GLY A 349 24.72 -0.30 -17.24
N LYS A 350 23.79 0.18 -16.40
CA LYS A 350 23.66 -0.24 -15.01
C LYS A 350 23.60 -1.77 -14.87
N THR A 351 22.74 -2.41 -15.65
CA THR A 351 22.55 -3.86 -15.64
C THR A 351 23.83 -4.63 -15.98
N THR A 352 24.59 -4.15 -16.97
CA THR A 352 25.87 -4.72 -17.34
C THR A 352 26.86 -4.64 -16.17
N SER A 353 26.90 -3.50 -15.47
CA SER A 353 27.74 -3.33 -14.28
C SER A 353 27.32 -4.24 -13.13
N VAL A 354 26.00 -4.40 -12.91
CA VAL A 354 25.47 -5.33 -11.88
C VAL A 354 25.91 -6.76 -12.17
N ARG A 355 25.76 -7.23 -13.41
CA ARG A 355 26.21 -8.58 -13.81
C ARG A 355 27.72 -8.77 -13.58
N ALA A 356 28.51 -7.75 -13.86
CA ALA A 356 29.95 -7.78 -13.63
C ALA A 356 30.27 -7.87 -12.13
N ILE A 357 29.55 -7.12 -11.27
CA ILE A 357 29.72 -7.13 -9.82
C ILE A 357 29.28 -8.49 -9.24
N VAL A 358 28.18 -9.06 -9.71
CA VAL A 358 27.75 -10.42 -9.33
C VAL A 358 28.85 -11.43 -9.65
N ALA A 359 29.35 -11.45 -10.89
CA ALA A 359 30.41 -12.35 -11.31
C ALA A 359 31.72 -12.15 -10.52
N LEU A 360 32.03 -10.91 -10.11
CA LEU A 360 33.16 -10.63 -9.22
C LEU A 360 32.95 -11.26 -7.83
N PHE A 361 31.81 -11.02 -7.21
CA PHE A 361 31.50 -11.52 -5.86
C PHE A 361 31.50 -13.05 -5.81
N GLU A 362 31.01 -13.71 -6.86
CA GLU A 362 31.09 -15.17 -7.00
C GLU A 362 32.53 -15.70 -7.02
N ARG A 363 33.41 -15.01 -7.76
CA ARG A 363 34.82 -15.37 -7.80
C ARG A 363 35.55 -15.12 -6.48
N MET A 364 34.98 -14.20 -5.67
CA MET A 364 35.42 -14.02 -4.29
C MET A 364 34.87 -15.07 -3.34
N GLY A 365 34.00 -15.98 -3.81
CA GLY A 365 33.38 -17.02 -3.00
C GLY A 365 32.27 -16.48 -2.07
N LEU A 366 31.72 -15.29 -2.37
CA LEU A 366 30.69 -14.66 -1.55
C LEU A 366 29.30 -15.21 -1.89
N ASN A 367 28.48 -15.41 -0.87
CA ASN A 367 27.05 -15.68 -1.03
C ASN A 367 26.32 -14.37 -1.36
N VAL A 368 25.85 -14.24 -2.61
CA VAL A 368 25.23 -13.01 -3.15
C VAL A 368 23.74 -13.15 -3.18
N LEU A 369 23.03 -12.20 -2.54
CA LEU A 369 21.59 -12.03 -2.68
C LEU A 369 21.28 -10.87 -3.62
N LEU A 370 20.20 -11.02 -4.41
CA LEU A 370 19.67 -10.00 -5.31
C LEU A 370 18.28 -9.61 -4.86
N ALA A 371 18.03 -8.30 -4.74
CA ALA A 371 16.73 -7.81 -4.33
C ALA A 371 16.31 -6.54 -5.07
N ALA A 372 14.99 -6.30 -5.11
CA ALA A 372 14.42 -5.06 -5.62
C ALA A 372 13.15 -4.69 -4.83
N PRO A 373 12.68 -3.44 -4.87
CA PRO A 373 11.45 -3.04 -4.15
C PRO A 373 10.17 -3.68 -4.70
N THR A 374 10.12 -4.02 -5.99
CA THR A 374 8.93 -4.57 -6.67
C THR A 374 9.22 -5.95 -7.25
N GLY A 375 8.16 -6.78 -7.37
CA GLY A 375 8.26 -8.13 -7.95
C GLY A 375 8.78 -8.11 -9.38
N ARG A 376 8.33 -7.16 -10.20
CA ARG A 376 8.79 -7.02 -11.60
C ARG A 376 10.26 -6.63 -11.71
N ALA A 377 10.72 -5.69 -10.88
CA ALA A 377 12.13 -5.33 -10.88
C ALA A 377 13.00 -6.50 -10.41
N ALA A 378 12.56 -7.23 -9.37
CA ALA A 378 13.25 -8.43 -8.91
C ALA A 378 13.32 -9.51 -9.99
N LYS A 379 12.20 -9.84 -10.64
CA LYS A 379 12.14 -10.80 -11.73
C LYS A 379 13.11 -10.44 -12.86
N ARG A 380 13.04 -9.18 -13.30
CA ARG A 380 13.94 -8.65 -14.35
C ARG A 380 15.41 -8.75 -13.96
N MET A 381 15.74 -8.38 -12.72
CA MET A 381 17.11 -8.50 -12.21
C MET A 381 17.58 -9.96 -12.20
N GLY A 382 16.71 -10.89 -11.79
CA GLY A 382 16.98 -12.31 -11.81
C GLY A 382 17.27 -12.85 -13.22
N GLU A 383 16.40 -12.55 -14.18
CA GLU A 383 16.56 -12.93 -15.60
C GLU A 383 17.87 -12.37 -16.21
N LEU A 384 18.21 -11.12 -15.90
CA LEU A 384 19.42 -10.47 -16.44
C LEU A 384 20.71 -10.99 -15.80
N CYS A 385 20.66 -11.42 -14.54
CA CYS A 385 21.81 -11.95 -13.82
C CYS A 385 21.89 -13.50 -13.84
N ASP A 386 20.88 -14.15 -14.44
CA ASP A 386 20.70 -15.61 -14.43
C ASP A 386 20.76 -16.19 -13.00
N ARG A 387 20.00 -15.56 -12.08
CA ARG A 387 19.95 -15.89 -10.65
C ARG A 387 18.60 -15.57 -10.03
N ASP A 388 18.32 -16.23 -8.93
CA ASP A 388 17.16 -15.90 -8.12
C ASP A 388 17.28 -14.50 -7.54
N ALA A 389 16.25 -13.70 -7.74
CA ALA A 389 16.07 -12.39 -7.12
C ALA A 389 14.66 -12.28 -6.54
N GLN A 390 14.53 -11.57 -5.44
CA GLN A 390 13.25 -11.45 -4.75
C GLN A 390 12.99 -10.01 -4.30
N THR A 391 11.74 -9.73 -3.92
CA THR A 391 11.44 -8.42 -3.35
C THR A 391 12.12 -8.26 -2.00
N ILE A 392 12.51 -7.02 -1.64
CA ILE A 392 13.08 -6.71 -0.32
C ILE A 392 12.14 -7.21 0.79
N HIS A 393 10.84 -6.97 0.65
CA HIS A 393 9.83 -7.41 1.62
C HIS A 393 9.84 -8.93 1.84
N ARG A 394 9.87 -9.72 0.74
CA ARG A 394 9.94 -11.18 0.82
C ARG A 394 11.25 -11.66 1.41
N MET A 395 12.36 -11.04 1.02
CA MET A 395 13.69 -11.37 1.53
C MET A 395 13.79 -11.13 3.05
N LEU A 396 13.14 -10.08 3.55
CA LEU A 396 13.08 -9.76 4.97
C LEU A 396 12.03 -10.58 5.75
N GLY A 397 11.24 -11.41 5.06
CA GLY A 397 10.16 -12.19 5.70
C GLY A 397 9.10 -11.28 6.32
N MET A 398 8.57 -10.38 5.50
CA MET A 398 7.49 -9.49 5.93
C MET A 398 6.27 -10.31 6.36
N THR A 399 5.77 -10.00 7.53
CA THR A 399 4.51 -10.52 8.08
C THR A 399 3.62 -9.37 8.50
N PHE A 400 2.33 -9.59 8.38
CA PHE A 400 1.32 -8.63 8.81
C PHE A 400 0.72 -9.13 10.12
N ASN A 401 0.67 -8.28 11.13
CA ASN A 401 0.00 -8.60 12.37
C ASN A 401 -1.46 -8.18 12.26
N ASP A 402 -2.36 -9.13 12.08
CA ASP A 402 -3.80 -8.89 11.92
C ASP A 402 -4.44 -8.21 13.14
N GLN A 403 -3.80 -8.32 14.32
CA GLN A 403 -4.31 -7.72 15.55
C GLN A 403 -3.94 -6.24 15.68
N THR A 404 -2.72 -5.86 15.27
CA THR A 404 -2.22 -4.49 15.42
C THR A 404 -2.24 -3.69 14.13
N GLY A 405 -2.41 -4.34 12.97
CA GLY A 405 -2.29 -3.72 11.67
C GLY A 405 -0.84 -3.37 11.30
N GLU A 406 0.14 -3.82 12.08
CA GLU A 406 1.54 -3.47 11.91
C GLU A 406 2.26 -4.47 10.99
N VAL A 407 3.10 -3.90 10.13
CA VAL A 407 4.05 -4.67 9.33
C VAL A 407 5.28 -4.98 10.17
N THR A 408 5.63 -6.27 10.26
CA THR A 408 6.84 -6.72 10.93
C THR A 408 7.70 -7.55 9.98
N PHE A 409 9.00 -7.63 10.27
CA PHE A 409 9.95 -8.42 9.50
C PHE A 409 10.56 -9.49 10.38
N THR A 410 10.64 -10.73 9.89
CA THR A 410 11.31 -11.83 10.61
C THR A 410 12.82 -11.66 10.58
N LYS A 411 13.37 -11.15 9.47
CA LYS A 411 14.79 -10.84 9.34
C LYS A 411 15.12 -9.46 9.91
N GLY A 412 16.18 -9.40 10.72
CA GLY A 412 16.62 -8.20 11.40
C GLY A 412 17.89 -8.48 12.21
N GLU A 413 18.23 -7.64 13.19
CA GLU A 413 19.45 -7.79 14.01
C GLU A 413 19.55 -9.16 14.73
N LYS A 414 18.40 -9.70 15.18
CA LYS A 414 18.35 -10.98 15.90
C LYS A 414 18.47 -12.17 14.96
N GLU A 415 17.93 -12.04 13.76
CA GLU A 415 17.95 -13.08 12.73
C GLU A 415 18.36 -12.46 11.38
N PRO A 416 19.65 -12.18 11.18
CA PRO A 416 20.14 -11.52 9.98
C PRO A 416 20.05 -12.42 8.73
N LEU A 417 20.17 -11.80 7.57
CA LEU A 417 20.27 -12.49 6.29
C LEU A 417 21.57 -13.31 6.22
N GLU A 418 21.48 -14.49 5.62
CA GLU A 418 22.66 -15.33 5.36
C GLU A 418 23.32 -14.94 4.02
N ALA A 419 23.86 -13.73 3.98
CA ALA A 419 24.50 -13.18 2.79
C ALA A 419 25.84 -12.50 3.14
N ASP A 420 26.81 -12.67 2.23
CA ASP A 420 28.08 -11.95 2.28
C ASP A 420 28.04 -10.68 1.43
N ALA A 421 27.12 -10.64 0.46
CA ALA A 421 26.87 -9.48 -0.38
C ALA A 421 25.37 -9.37 -0.75
N LEU A 422 24.86 -8.17 -0.75
CA LEU A 422 23.52 -7.86 -1.19
C LEU A 422 23.56 -6.76 -2.27
N ILE A 423 22.88 -7.00 -3.38
CA ILE A 423 22.69 -6.00 -4.44
C ILE A 423 21.21 -5.66 -4.52
N VAL A 424 20.89 -4.38 -4.38
CA VAL A 424 19.51 -3.87 -4.44
C VAL A 424 19.37 -2.97 -5.66
N ASP A 425 18.51 -3.36 -6.61
CA ASP A 425 18.17 -2.50 -7.77
C ASP A 425 16.91 -1.66 -7.49
N GLU A 426 16.69 -0.64 -8.32
CA GLU A 426 15.60 0.35 -8.18
C GLU A 426 15.53 0.98 -6.77
N THR A 427 16.70 1.24 -6.15
CA THR A 427 16.81 1.79 -4.79
C THR A 427 16.12 3.17 -4.64
N SER A 428 15.87 3.89 -5.73
CA SER A 428 15.09 5.15 -5.71
C SER A 428 13.68 4.99 -5.12
N MET A 429 13.13 3.76 -5.14
CA MET A 429 11.82 3.43 -4.59
C MET A 429 11.86 3.00 -3.12
N VAL A 430 13.04 2.85 -2.53
CA VAL A 430 13.20 2.43 -1.12
C VAL A 430 13.06 3.65 -0.22
N ASP A 431 12.08 3.61 0.68
CA ASP A 431 11.85 4.63 1.69
C ASP A 431 12.72 4.42 2.94
N LEU A 432 12.59 5.32 3.91
CA LEU A 432 13.41 5.33 5.11
C LEU A 432 13.18 4.10 6.00
N SER A 433 11.93 3.70 6.21
CA SER A 433 11.58 2.56 7.06
C SER A 433 12.05 1.24 6.44
N LEU A 434 11.88 1.08 5.13
CA LEU A 434 12.36 -0.11 4.41
C LEU A 434 13.89 -0.18 4.38
N MET A 435 14.57 0.99 4.24
CA MET A 435 16.03 1.05 4.33
C MET A 435 16.52 0.68 5.72
N ARG A 436 15.86 1.16 6.78
CA ARG A 436 16.16 0.75 8.17
C ARG A 436 16.03 -0.76 8.34
N ALA A 437 14.91 -1.35 7.90
CA ALA A 437 14.67 -2.78 8.00
C ALA A 437 15.74 -3.59 7.24
N LEU A 438 16.10 -3.13 6.03
CA LEU A 438 17.14 -3.74 5.22
C LEU A 438 18.50 -3.73 5.93
N LEU A 439 18.93 -2.58 6.43
CA LEU A 439 20.21 -2.42 7.12
C LEU A 439 20.26 -3.19 8.45
N ALA A 440 19.13 -3.32 9.14
CA ALA A 440 19.01 -4.12 10.36
C ALA A 440 19.20 -5.61 10.10
N ALA A 441 18.84 -6.09 8.92
CA ALA A 441 18.97 -7.48 8.53
C ALA A 441 20.37 -7.84 7.98
N LEU A 442 21.26 -6.86 7.75
CA LEU A 442 22.62 -7.11 7.26
C LEU A 442 23.58 -7.43 8.41
N ARG A 443 24.37 -8.48 8.24
CA ARG A 443 25.50 -8.80 9.13
C ARG A 443 26.61 -7.74 8.99
N PRO A 444 27.39 -7.48 10.03
CA PRO A 444 28.64 -6.73 9.88
C PRO A 444 29.54 -7.37 8.80
N GLY A 445 30.16 -6.54 7.96
CA GLY A 445 31.00 -7.02 6.86
C GLY A 445 30.23 -7.49 5.61
N CYS A 446 28.90 -7.49 5.60
CA CYS A 446 28.10 -7.76 4.40
C CYS A 446 28.20 -6.58 3.42
N ARG A 447 28.67 -6.85 2.20
CA ARG A 447 28.78 -5.83 1.16
C ARG A 447 27.42 -5.44 0.64
N LEU A 448 27.16 -4.14 0.52
CA LEU A 448 25.89 -3.62 0.01
C LEU A 448 26.12 -2.76 -1.24
N VAL A 449 25.50 -3.15 -2.34
CA VAL A 449 25.49 -2.37 -3.59
C VAL A 449 24.07 -1.87 -3.83
N LEU A 450 23.89 -0.55 -3.77
CA LEU A 450 22.62 0.10 -4.03
C LEU A 450 22.63 0.68 -5.44
N VAL A 451 21.72 0.19 -6.28
CA VAL A 451 21.61 0.56 -7.69
C VAL A 451 20.31 1.32 -7.92
N GLY A 452 20.35 2.40 -8.69
CA GLY A 452 19.15 3.19 -8.95
C GLY A 452 19.36 4.41 -9.82
N ASP A 453 18.29 5.14 -10.01
CA ASP A 453 18.28 6.40 -10.76
C ASP A 453 17.69 7.50 -9.88
N PRO A 454 18.50 8.46 -9.37
CA PRO A 454 18.05 9.49 -8.44
C PRO A 454 17.13 10.54 -9.09
N ASP A 455 17.00 10.53 -10.41
CA ASP A 455 16.21 11.49 -11.18
C ASP A 455 14.81 10.95 -11.50
N GLN A 456 14.55 9.67 -11.27
CA GLN A 456 13.21 9.08 -11.26
C GLN A 456 12.40 9.56 -10.05
N LEU A 457 11.11 9.23 -10.06
CA LEU A 457 10.23 9.52 -8.92
C LEU A 457 10.77 8.87 -7.65
N PRO A 458 10.74 9.58 -6.51
CA PRO A 458 11.16 9.02 -5.23
C PRO A 458 10.19 7.93 -4.74
N SER A 459 10.56 7.28 -3.63
CA SER A 459 9.70 6.33 -2.90
C SER A 459 8.33 6.93 -2.58
N VAL A 460 7.31 6.10 -2.42
CA VAL A 460 5.99 6.55 -1.94
C VAL A 460 6.10 6.95 -0.47
N GLY A 461 6.77 6.14 0.36
CA GLY A 461 7.00 6.43 1.77
C GLY A 461 8.01 7.55 2.04
N ALA A 462 8.24 7.82 3.31
CA ALA A 462 9.01 8.97 3.78
C ALA A 462 10.50 8.93 3.42
N GLY A 463 11.06 10.10 3.16
CA GLY A 463 12.46 10.29 2.81
C GLY A 463 12.73 10.22 1.31
N ASN A 464 13.95 10.57 0.94
CA ASN A 464 14.51 10.40 -0.40
C ASN A 464 15.89 9.77 -0.26
N VAL A 465 15.89 8.57 0.32
CA VAL A 465 17.08 7.91 0.87
C VAL A 465 18.20 7.84 -0.16
N PHE A 466 17.95 7.25 -1.33
CA PHE A 466 18.99 7.08 -2.36
C PHE A 466 19.63 8.41 -2.81
N SER A 467 18.79 9.43 -3.04
CA SER A 467 19.26 10.76 -3.39
C SER A 467 20.05 11.44 -2.26
N ASP A 468 19.61 11.27 -1.00
CA ASP A 468 20.28 11.83 0.17
C ASP A 468 21.63 11.16 0.41
N LEU A 469 21.72 9.84 0.23
CA LEU A 469 22.99 9.09 0.29
C LEU A 469 23.99 9.61 -0.75
N ILE A 470 23.58 9.75 -2.02
CA ILE A 470 24.43 10.27 -3.10
C ILE A 470 24.88 11.72 -2.77
N ARG A 471 23.93 12.56 -2.36
CA ARG A 471 24.19 13.98 -2.06
C ARG A 471 24.95 14.22 -0.77
N SER A 472 25.08 13.23 0.08
CA SER A 472 25.94 13.30 1.26
C SER A 472 27.41 13.46 0.86
N GLY A 473 27.80 12.84 -0.27
CA GLY A 473 29.17 12.84 -0.76
C GLY A 473 30.12 11.96 0.07
N ARG A 474 29.57 11.16 0.99
CA ARG A 474 30.35 10.33 1.94
C ARG A 474 30.59 8.91 1.44
N ILE A 475 29.73 8.42 0.57
CA ILE A 475 29.68 7.03 0.14
C ILE A 475 30.29 6.91 -1.25
N ALA A 476 31.07 5.86 -1.48
CA ALA A 476 31.62 5.54 -2.79
C ALA A 476 30.46 5.47 -3.81
N THR A 477 30.52 6.34 -4.81
CA THR A 477 29.45 6.51 -5.80
C THR A 477 30.00 6.50 -7.19
N VAL A 478 29.46 5.64 -8.05
CA VAL A 478 29.75 5.64 -9.49
C VAL A 478 28.49 6.09 -10.23
N ALA A 479 28.62 7.23 -10.92
CA ALA A 479 27.56 7.76 -11.76
C ALA A 479 27.86 7.44 -13.24
N LEU A 480 27.17 6.45 -13.79
CA LEU A 480 27.26 6.07 -15.19
C LEU A 480 26.61 7.17 -16.04
N ARG A 481 27.42 7.86 -16.85
CA ARG A 481 26.97 8.98 -17.68
C ARG A 481 27.05 8.69 -19.17
N ASP A 482 27.87 7.72 -19.55
CA ASP A 482 28.10 7.38 -20.94
C ASP A 482 26.89 6.63 -21.51
N ILE A 483 26.30 7.20 -22.54
CA ILE A 483 25.22 6.55 -23.30
C ILE A 483 25.89 5.69 -24.37
N PHE A 484 25.58 4.39 -24.35
CA PHE A 484 26.18 3.48 -25.34
C PHE A 484 25.67 3.76 -26.75
N ARG A 485 26.54 3.53 -27.76
CA ARG A 485 26.32 3.86 -29.18
C ARG A 485 24.95 3.41 -29.74
N GLN A 486 24.43 2.27 -29.30
CA GLN A 486 23.10 1.81 -29.69
C GLN A 486 21.98 2.69 -29.08
N ALA A 487 22.17 3.13 -27.84
CA ALA A 487 21.22 4.00 -27.13
C ALA A 487 21.32 5.48 -27.60
N GLU A 488 22.45 5.92 -28.16
CA GLU A 488 22.59 7.26 -28.73
C GLU A 488 21.69 7.52 -29.95
N GLN A 489 21.27 6.48 -30.66
CA GLN A 489 20.34 6.60 -31.79
C GLN A 489 18.89 6.69 -31.34
N SER A 490 18.57 6.25 -30.14
CA SER A 490 17.22 6.28 -29.56
C SER A 490 16.81 7.72 -29.21
N MET A 491 15.67 8.14 -29.74
CA MET A 491 15.06 9.42 -29.35
C MET A 491 14.44 9.38 -27.98
N ILE A 492 14.02 8.19 -27.49
CA ILE A 492 13.56 7.99 -26.11
C ILE A 492 14.68 8.36 -25.16
N VAL A 493 15.88 7.79 -25.33
CA VAL A 493 17.04 8.04 -24.47
C VAL A 493 17.50 9.51 -24.55
N ARG A 494 17.57 10.06 -25.74
CA ARG A 494 17.93 11.47 -25.94
C ARG A 494 16.96 12.44 -25.27
N ASN A 495 15.65 12.18 -25.40
CA ASN A 495 14.64 13.01 -24.79
C ASN A 495 14.58 12.82 -23.27
N ALA A 496 14.81 11.61 -22.76
CA ALA A 496 14.99 11.39 -21.33
C ALA A 496 16.14 12.24 -20.76
N HIS A 497 17.27 12.26 -21.48
CA HIS A 497 18.42 13.08 -21.06
C HIS A 497 18.14 14.59 -21.11
N LEU A 498 17.47 15.07 -22.18
CA LEU A 498 17.05 16.48 -22.27
C LEU A 498 16.14 16.85 -21.10
N VAL A 499 15.11 16.05 -20.85
CA VAL A 499 14.18 16.27 -19.73
C VAL A 499 14.92 16.26 -18.40
N ASN A 500 15.84 15.34 -18.18
CA ASN A 500 16.63 15.28 -16.95
C ASN A 500 17.46 16.55 -16.71
N THR A 501 18.01 17.15 -17.78
CA THR A 501 18.74 18.41 -17.70
C THR A 501 17.86 19.67 -17.68
N GLY A 502 16.52 19.52 -17.67
CA GLY A 502 15.57 20.62 -17.63
C GLY A 502 15.23 21.22 -18.98
N MET A 503 15.66 20.58 -20.05
CA MET A 503 15.37 21.03 -21.41
C MET A 503 14.10 20.32 -21.93
N PRO A 504 13.26 21.02 -22.70
CA PRO A 504 12.11 20.43 -23.36
C PRO A 504 12.50 19.26 -24.28
N PRO A 505 11.74 18.18 -24.35
CA PRO A 505 11.99 17.09 -25.27
C PRO A 505 11.76 17.52 -26.72
N LYS A 506 12.46 16.88 -27.66
CA LYS A 506 12.26 17.10 -29.09
C LYS A 506 10.99 16.39 -29.56
N LEU A 507 9.94 17.15 -29.83
CA LEU A 507 8.60 16.63 -30.17
C LEU A 507 8.39 16.46 -31.70
N LYS A 508 9.42 16.64 -32.54
CA LYS A 508 9.29 16.44 -33.97
C LYS A 508 9.28 14.96 -34.35
N ASN A 509 8.22 14.55 -35.05
CA ASN A 509 8.07 13.19 -35.55
C ASN A 509 8.95 12.95 -36.78
N ALA A 510 9.61 11.80 -36.84
CA ALA A 510 10.29 11.30 -38.05
C ALA A 510 10.03 9.80 -38.19
N ALA A 511 9.99 9.29 -39.41
CA ALA A 511 9.55 7.92 -39.69
C ALA A 511 10.42 6.81 -39.06
N ALA A 512 11.68 7.10 -38.77
CA ALA A 512 12.62 6.14 -38.16
C ALA A 512 12.77 6.31 -36.64
N ASN A 513 11.94 7.13 -36.00
CA ASN A 513 12.03 7.37 -34.56
C ASN A 513 11.33 6.31 -33.76
N ASP A 514 11.80 6.13 -32.53
CA ASP A 514 11.17 5.38 -31.42
C ASP A 514 10.35 6.26 -30.48
N PHE A 515 10.27 7.58 -30.76
CA PHE A 515 9.59 8.58 -29.96
C PHE A 515 8.70 9.45 -30.86
N PHE A 516 7.41 9.54 -30.52
CA PHE A 516 6.42 10.31 -31.25
C PHE A 516 5.62 11.23 -30.35
N PHE A 517 5.18 12.36 -30.88
CA PHE A 517 4.27 13.29 -30.21
C PHE A 517 3.03 13.53 -31.08
N LEU A 518 1.86 13.40 -30.48
CA LEU A 518 0.56 13.66 -31.12
C LEU A 518 -0.16 14.77 -30.36
N PRO A 519 -0.26 16.00 -30.92
CA PRO A 519 -0.91 17.10 -30.25
C PRO A 519 -2.41 16.86 -30.16
N ARG A 520 -2.93 16.83 -28.91
CA ARG A 520 -4.35 16.68 -28.58
C ARG A 520 -4.65 17.50 -27.32
N ARG A 521 -5.31 18.65 -27.49
CA ARG A 521 -5.67 19.55 -26.39
C ARG A 521 -7.05 19.28 -25.83
N ASP A 522 -7.93 18.75 -26.68
CA ASP A 522 -9.29 18.34 -26.31
C ASP A 522 -9.24 16.94 -25.67
N SER A 523 -9.88 16.79 -24.49
CA SER A 523 -9.83 15.55 -23.71
C SER A 523 -10.53 14.38 -24.39
N VAL A 524 -11.64 14.62 -25.10
CA VAL A 524 -12.39 13.57 -25.80
C VAL A 524 -11.55 13.02 -26.96
N ARG A 525 -11.02 13.92 -27.80
CA ARG A 525 -10.14 13.55 -28.90
C ARG A 525 -8.84 12.91 -28.45
N LEU A 526 -8.36 13.28 -27.26
CA LEU A 526 -7.19 12.65 -26.65
C LEU A 526 -7.48 11.18 -26.34
N VAL A 527 -8.59 10.89 -25.65
CA VAL A 527 -8.99 9.52 -25.31
C VAL A 527 -9.24 8.69 -26.59
N GLU A 528 -9.96 9.22 -27.57
CA GLU A 528 -10.18 8.56 -28.88
C GLU A 528 -8.84 8.22 -29.57
N THR A 529 -7.88 9.15 -29.57
CA THR A 529 -6.56 8.91 -30.14
C THR A 529 -5.79 7.81 -29.41
N VAL A 530 -5.86 7.77 -28.07
CA VAL A 530 -5.22 6.74 -27.26
C VAL A 530 -5.82 5.37 -27.56
N VAL A 531 -7.15 5.29 -27.63
CA VAL A 531 -7.86 4.05 -27.98
C VAL A 531 -7.46 3.58 -29.39
N GLU A 532 -7.45 4.47 -30.38
CA GLU A 532 -7.04 4.15 -31.75
C GLU A 532 -5.59 3.65 -31.82
N LEU A 533 -4.68 4.30 -31.08
CA LEU A 533 -3.28 3.87 -30.98
C LEU A 533 -3.16 2.44 -30.45
N CYS A 534 -3.81 2.14 -29.35
CA CYS A 534 -3.71 0.83 -28.70
C CYS A 534 -4.43 -0.28 -29.48
N LYS A 535 -5.57 0.04 -30.11
CA LYS A 535 -6.39 -0.96 -30.80
C LYS A 535 -5.87 -1.33 -32.19
N THR A 536 -5.41 -0.35 -32.97
CA THR A 536 -5.12 -0.52 -34.40
C THR A 536 -3.76 0.01 -34.81
N ARG A 537 -3.44 1.28 -34.54
CA ARG A 537 -2.27 1.94 -35.17
C ARG A 537 -0.95 1.32 -34.74
N LEU A 538 -0.74 1.07 -33.47
CA LEU A 538 0.53 0.50 -32.97
C LEU A 538 0.64 -0.99 -33.28
N PRO A 539 -0.41 -1.82 -33.07
CA PRO A 539 -0.38 -3.21 -33.51
C PRO A 539 -0.12 -3.37 -35.00
N ASP A 540 -0.88 -2.66 -35.85
CA ASP A 540 -0.84 -2.86 -37.30
C ASP A 540 0.40 -2.25 -37.96
N LYS A 541 0.88 -1.09 -37.49
CA LYS A 541 1.97 -0.35 -38.15
C LYS A 541 3.33 -0.55 -37.52
N MET A 542 3.37 -0.80 -36.19
CA MET A 542 4.62 -0.93 -35.44
C MET A 542 4.85 -2.37 -34.96
N GLY A 543 3.90 -3.27 -35.15
CA GLY A 543 4.02 -4.68 -34.75
C GLY A 543 4.11 -4.87 -33.22
N ILE A 544 3.56 -3.93 -32.44
CA ILE A 544 3.52 -4.03 -30.97
C ILE A 544 2.09 -4.39 -30.57
N PRO A 545 1.83 -5.64 -30.13
CA PRO A 545 0.50 -6.07 -29.69
C PRO A 545 -0.05 -5.21 -28.55
N ALA A 546 -1.37 -5.11 -28.42
CA ALA A 546 -2.03 -4.29 -27.41
C ALA A 546 -1.70 -4.72 -25.97
N ASP A 547 -1.39 -5.98 -25.72
CA ASP A 547 -0.97 -6.53 -24.44
C ASP A 547 0.48 -6.18 -24.06
N GLU A 548 1.33 -5.78 -25.01
CA GLU A 548 2.68 -5.28 -24.80
C GLU A 548 2.74 -3.74 -24.71
N LEU A 549 1.60 -3.07 -24.90
CA LEU A 549 1.46 -1.63 -24.76
C LEU A 549 0.99 -1.28 -23.34
N GLN A 550 1.49 -0.15 -22.82
CA GLN A 550 1.00 0.43 -21.58
C GLN A 550 0.65 1.90 -21.74
N VAL A 551 -0.57 2.26 -21.33
CA VAL A 551 -0.97 3.65 -21.25
C VAL A 551 -0.60 4.20 -19.87
N LEU A 552 0.13 5.32 -19.85
CA LEU A 552 0.57 5.99 -18.63
C LEU A 552 -0.01 7.40 -18.55
N THR A 553 -0.55 7.75 -17.39
CA THR A 553 -1.05 9.10 -17.11
C THR A 553 -0.57 9.60 -15.75
N PRO A 554 -0.37 10.91 -15.56
CA PRO A 554 -0.02 11.45 -14.24
C PRO A 554 -1.14 11.33 -13.20
N THR A 555 -2.41 11.31 -13.61
CA THR A 555 -3.57 11.47 -12.75
C THR A 555 -4.52 10.27 -12.74
N ARG A 556 -5.25 10.11 -11.64
CA ARG A 556 -6.34 9.12 -11.52
C ARG A 556 -7.69 9.68 -11.96
N ARG A 557 -7.93 10.98 -11.73
CA ARG A 557 -9.22 11.67 -11.92
C ARG A 557 -9.25 12.45 -13.24
N GLY A 558 -10.46 12.78 -13.68
CA GLY A 558 -10.70 13.52 -14.92
C GLY A 558 -10.72 12.64 -16.17
N ASP A 559 -11.03 13.24 -17.33
CA ASP A 559 -11.20 12.52 -18.60
C ASP A 559 -9.92 11.79 -19.05
N ALA A 560 -8.77 12.41 -18.83
CA ALA A 560 -7.46 11.84 -19.11
C ALA A 560 -6.85 11.02 -17.93
N GLY A 561 -7.65 10.75 -16.89
CA GLY A 561 -7.27 9.95 -15.74
C GLY A 561 -7.36 8.44 -16.00
N THR A 562 -6.72 7.64 -15.13
CA THR A 562 -6.70 6.17 -15.29
C THR A 562 -8.08 5.57 -15.37
N ARG A 563 -9.05 6.09 -14.58
CA ARG A 563 -10.42 5.55 -14.55
C ARG A 563 -11.11 5.67 -15.90
N SER A 564 -11.16 6.87 -16.47
CA SER A 564 -11.81 7.12 -17.77
C SER A 564 -11.10 6.39 -18.91
N LEU A 565 -9.76 6.37 -18.90
CA LEU A 565 -8.96 5.67 -19.88
C LEU A 565 -9.17 4.15 -19.81
N ASN A 566 -9.21 3.55 -18.62
CA ASN A 566 -9.47 2.13 -18.45
C ASN A 566 -10.84 1.72 -18.99
N PHE A 567 -11.86 2.54 -18.72
CA PHE A 567 -13.21 2.31 -19.26
C PHE A 567 -13.23 2.33 -20.80
N ALA A 568 -12.61 3.34 -21.40
CA ALA A 568 -12.56 3.49 -22.86
C ALA A 568 -11.72 2.37 -23.52
N LEU A 569 -10.60 2.01 -22.92
CA LEU A 569 -9.71 0.95 -23.42
C LEU A 569 -10.32 -0.42 -23.28
N GLN A 570 -10.99 -0.74 -22.15
CA GLN A 570 -11.71 -1.99 -21.97
C GLN A 570 -12.80 -2.15 -23.03
N ALA A 571 -13.64 -1.12 -23.24
CA ALA A 571 -14.70 -1.16 -24.24
C ALA A 571 -14.16 -1.39 -25.67
N ALA A 572 -12.97 -0.88 -25.97
CA ALA A 572 -12.37 -0.98 -27.30
C ALA A 572 -11.56 -2.27 -27.51
N LEU A 573 -10.81 -2.72 -26.50
CA LEU A 573 -9.88 -3.85 -26.59
C LEU A 573 -10.52 -5.17 -26.16
N ASN A 574 -11.41 -5.12 -25.19
CA ASN A 574 -12.12 -6.28 -24.65
C ASN A 574 -13.63 -6.04 -24.53
N PRO A 575 -14.35 -5.82 -25.66
CA PRO A 575 -15.78 -5.58 -25.63
C PRO A 575 -16.55 -6.81 -25.14
N PRO A 576 -17.77 -6.62 -24.60
CA PRO A 576 -18.65 -7.74 -24.25
C PRO A 576 -18.95 -8.61 -25.48
N LYS A 577 -18.95 -9.93 -25.28
CA LYS A 577 -19.23 -10.90 -26.32
C LYS A 577 -20.12 -12.02 -25.73
N PRO A 578 -21.06 -12.60 -26.50
CA PRO A 578 -21.78 -13.78 -26.05
C PRO A 578 -20.83 -14.90 -25.61
N GLY A 579 -21.10 -15.48 -24.44
CA GLY A 579 -20.26 -16.53 -23.84
C GLY A 579 -19.09 -16.06 -22.98
N LYS A 580 -18.76 -14.77 -22.98
CA LYS A 580 -17.83 -14.20 -22.02
C LYS A 580 -18.52 -13.91 -20.69
N GLN A 581 -17.93 -14.39 -19.61
CA GLN A 581 -18.44 -14.10 -18.28
C GLN A 581 -17.97 -12.72 -17.81
N GLU A 582 -18.82 -12.05 -17.03
CA GLU A 582 -18.57 -10.74 -16.44
C GLU A 582 -18.95 -10.75 -14.96
N ARG A 583 -18.18 -10.03 -14.15
CA ARG A 583 -18.49 -9.79 -12.74
C ARG A 583 -18.49 -8.31 -12.45
N ARG A 584 -19.60 -7.80 -11.93
CA ARG A 584 -19.69 -6.41 -11.47
C ARG A 584 -19.26 -6.30 -10.01
N PHE A 585 -18.40 -5.34 -9.74
CA PHE A 585 -17.97 -4.97 -8.40
C PHE A 585 -17.94 -3.45 -8.28
N GLY A 586 -18.89 -2.87 -7.56
CA GLY A 586 -19.09 -1.43 -7.53
C GLY A 586 -19.35 -0.85 -8.92
N GLU A 587 -18.50 0.08 -9.34
CA GLU A 587 -18.56 0.68 -10.68
C GLU A 587 -17.74 -0.07 -11.73
N LEU A 588 -16.89 -1.00 -11.31
CA LEU A 588 -16.08 -1.81 -12.21
C LEU A 588 -16.88 -3.01 -12.71
N VAL A 589 -16.64 -3.36 -13.97
CA VAL A 589 -17.12 -4.61 -14.59
C VAL A 589 -15.90 -5.38 -15.03
N PHE A 590 -15.54 -6.41 -14.30
CA PHE A 590 -14.47 -7.33 -14.66
C PHE A 590 -15.00 -8.34 -15.70
N ARG A 591 -14.20 -8.60 -16.72
CA ARG A 591 -14.55 -9.47 -17.85
C ARG A 591 -13.39 -10.41 -18.16
N GLU A 592 -13.69 -11.64 -18.55
CA GLU A 592 -12.66 -12.55 -19.04
C GLU A 592 -11.80 -11.89 -20.12
N GLY A 593 -10.48 -11.99 -19.98
CA GLY A 593 -9.50 -11.35 -20.83
C GLY A 593 -9.10 -9.93 -20.42
N ASP A 594 -9.69 -9.34 -19.37
CA ASP A 594 -9.27 -8.04 -18.86
C ASP A 594 -7.88 -8.07 -18.23
N ARG A 595 -7.16 -6.97 -18.40
CA ARG A 595 -5.92 -6.70 -17.65
C ARG A 595 -6.28 -6.04 -16.33
N VAL A 596 -5.81 -6.66 -15.25
CA VAL A 596 -6.02 -6.18 -13.89
C VAL A 596 -4.69 -6.03 -13.15
N MET A 597 -4.70 -5.24 -12.10
CA MET A 597 -3.52 -5.01 -11.27
C MET A 597 -3.92 -5.17 -9.81
N GLN A 598 -3.12 -5.90 -9.06
CA GLN A 598 -3.20 -5.95 -7.61
C GLN A 598 -2.86 -4.57 -7.03
N THR A 599 -3.71 -4.06 -6.15
CA THR A 599 -3.57 -2.70 -5.59
C THR A 599 -2.98 -2.68 -4.18
N ARG A 600 -2.92 -3.85 -3.53
CA ARG A 600 -2.36 -4.07 -2.20
C ARG A 600 -1.43 -5.29 -2.23
N ASN A 601 -0.57 -5.42 -1.21
CA ASN A 601 0.14 -6.67 -1.01
C ASN A 601 -0.81 -7.65 -0.32
N ASP A 602 -1.06 -8.79 -0.94
CA ASP A 602 -1.78 -9.89 -0.32
C ASP A 602 -0.86 -11.13 -0.33
N TYR A 603 -0.46 -11.53 0.86
CA TYR A 603 0.50 -12.62 1.08
C TYR A 603 -0.16 -13.99 1.13
N ASP A 604 -1.48 -14.04 1.27
CA ASP A 604 -2.27 -15.25 1.48
C ASP A 604 -2.85 -15.79 0.16
N VAL A 605 -2.88 -14.97 -0.89
CA VAL A 605 -3.34 -15.41 -2.22
C VAL A 605 -2.50 -16.56 -2.70
N VAL A 606 -3.11 -17.74 -2.77
CA VAL A 606 -2.45 -18.95 -3.27
C VAL A 606 -2.39 -18.89 -4.79
N TRP A 607 -1.22 -19.19 -5.33
CA TRP A 607 -1.03 -19.31 -6.77
C TRP A 607 -0.34 -20.64 -7.13
N GLN A 608 -0.55 -21.09 -8.35
CA GLN A 608 0.06 -22.28 -8.92
C GLN A 608 0.60 -21.96 -10.32
N LYS A 609 1.76 -22.57 -10.67
CA LYS A 609 2.31 -22.56 -12.02
C LYS A 609 1.91 -23.81 -12.79
N GLU A 610 2.07 -23.76 -14.11
CA GLU A 610 1.80 -24.91 -15.01
C GLU A 610 2.66 -26.13 -14.67
N ASP A 611 3.87 -25.97 -14.16
CA ASP A 611 4.77 -27.03 -13.73
C ASP A 611 4.39 -27.69 -12.39
N GLY A 612 3.29 -27.26 -11.77
CA GLY A 612 2.81 -27.73 -10.47
C GLY A 612 3.44 -27.03 -9.26
N THR A 613 4.38 -26.11 -9.45
CA THR A 613 4.92 -25.30 -8.37
C THR A 613 3.83 -24.41 -7.80
N ALA A 614 3.62 -24.44 -6.49
CA ALA A 614 2.66 -23.61 -5.78
C ALA A 614 3.35 -22.67 -4.80
N GLY A 615 2.73 -21.57 -4.50
CA GLY A 615 3.21 -20.61 -3.51
C GLY A 615 2.10 -19.64 -3.11
N THR A 616 2.46 -18.67 -2.29
CA THR A 616 1.55 -17.62 -1.82
C THR A 616 2.10 -16.23 -2.14
N GLY A 617 1.20 -15.26 -2.20
CA GLY A 617 1.47 -13.83 -2.34
C GLY A 617 1.39 -13.32 -3.76
N ILE A 618 0.49 -12.33 -3.94
CA ILE A 618 0.40 -11.42 -5.09
C ILE A 618 0.56 -10.01 -4.55
N PHE A 619 1.39 -9.21 -5.21
CA PHE A 619 1.86 -7.95 -4.63
C PHE A 619 1.33 -6.73 -5.37
N ASN A 620 1.29 -5.61 -4.64
CA ASN A 620 0.90 -4.32 -5.21
C ASN A 620 1.73 -3.99 -6.46
N GLY A 621 1.03 -3.73 -7.57
CA GLY A 621 1.63 -3.47 -8.87
C GLY A 621 1.78 -4.71 -9.76
N ASP A 622 1.55 -5.93 -9.25
CA ASP A 622 1.49 -7.12 -10.10
C ASP A 622 0.31 -6.98 -11.07
N VAL A 623 0.59 -7.16 -12.35
CA VAL A 623 -0.44 -7.09 -13.40
C VAL A 623 -0.70 -8.49 -13.93
N GLY A 624 -1.96 -8.85 -13.95
CA GLY A 624 -2.45 -10.13 -14.47
C GLY A 624 -3.54 -9.97 -15.53
N LYS A 625 -3.96 -11.10 -16.06
CA LYS A 625 -5.07 -11.19 -17.01
C LYS A 625 -6.10 -12.15 -16.45
N ILE A 626 -7.37 -11.73 -16.44
CA ILE A 626 -8.47 -12.61 -16.05
C ILE A 626 -8.60 -13.71 -17.11
N ALA A 627 -8.24 -14.93 -16.72
CA ALA A 627 -8.32 -16.09 -17.61
C ALA A 627 -9.75 -16.64 -17.68
N LYS A 628 -10.42 -16.69 -16.51
CA LYS A 628 -11.76 -17.27 -16.41
C LYS A 628 -12.53 -16.63 -15.26
N ILE A 629 -13.84 -16.52 -15.44
CA ILE A 629 -14.79 -16.17 -14.40
C ILE A 629 -15.77 -17.34 -14.30
N ASP A 630 -15.99 -17.85 -13.09
CA ASP A 630 -16.95 -18.89 -12.83
C ASP A 630 -18.38 -18.43 -13.22
N PRO A 631 -19.27 -19.32 -13.71
CA PRO A 631 -20.65 -18.98 -14.05
C PRO A 631 -21.46 -18.34 -12.90
N SER A 632 -21.14 -18.63 -11.64
CA SER A 632 -21.73 -17.94 -10.48
C SER A 632 -21.17 -16.54 -10.29
N GLY A 633 -20.01 -16.23 -10.87
CA GLY A 633 -19.28 -14.98 -10.67
C GLY A 633 -18.58 -14.86 -9.30
N GLU A 634 -18.50 -15.93 -8.54
CA GLU A 634 -17.90 -15.95 -7.20
C GLU A 634 -16.37 -16.11 -7.24
N LEU A 635 -15.86 -16.79 -8.28
CA LEU A 635 -14.44 -17.09 -8.43
C LEU A 635 -13.91 -16.54 -9.76
N LEU A 636 -12.74 -15.89 -9.69
CA LEU A 636 -11.97 -15.42 -10.84
C LEU A 636 -10.60 -16.09 -10.85
N GLU A 637 -10.23 -16.71 -11.97
CA GLU A 637 -8.86 -17.17 -12.20
C GLU A 637 -8.08 -16.06 -12.91
N ILE A 638 -7.00 -15.60 -12.30
CA ILE A 638 -6.14 -14.53 -12.82
C ILE A 638 -4.73 -15.06 -13.02
N VAL A 639 -4.19 -14.87 -14.21
CA VAL A 639 -2.81 -15.25 -14.54
C VAL A 639 -1.91 -14.03 -14.41
N PHE A 640 -1.02 -14.07 -13.44
CA PHE A 640 0.04 -13.09 -13.19
C PHE A 640 1.36 -13.67 -13.70
N ASP A 641 1.83 -13.24 -14.86
CA ASP A 641 2.97 -13.82 -15.57
C ASP A 641 2.79 -15.33 -15.81
N ASP A 642 3.44 -16.20 -15.02
CA ASP A 642 3.39 -17.66 -15.05
C ASP A 642 2.65 -18.27 -13.84
N ARG A 643 2.02 -17.43 -13.00
CA ARG A 643 1.31 -17.83 -11.78
C ARG A 643 -0.19 -17.66 -11.97
N THR A 644 -0.98 -18.69 -11.79
CA THR A 644 -2.43 -18.63 -11.77
C THR A 644 -2.92 -18.56 -10.33
N ALA A 645 -3.68 -17.54 -10.01
CA ALA A 645 -4.28 -17.33 -8.70
C ALA A 645 -5.80 -17.27 -8.80
N THR A 646 -6.49 -17.76 -7.76
CA THR A 646 -7.95 -17.74 -7.66
C THR A 646 -8.38 -16.64 -6.68
N TYR A 647 -9.27 -15.78 -7.15
CA TYR A 647 -9.81 -14.66 -6.40
C TYR A 647 -11.29 -14.90 -6.09
N THR A 648 -11.68 -14.66 -4.85
CA THR A 648 -13.06 -14.65 -4.40
C THR A 648 -13.66 -13.23 -4.51
N SER A 649 -14.98 -13.12 -4.36
CA SER A 649 -15.69 -11.84 -4.54
C SER A 649 -15.21 -10.73 -3.58
N ASP A 650 -14.83 -11.04 -2.37
CA ASP A 650 -14.27 -10.12 -1.36
C ASP A 650 -12.89 -9.58 -1.75
N MET A 651 -12.06 -10.39 -2.40
CA MET A 651 -10.74 -10.00 -2.88
C MET A 651 -10.77 -9.04 -4.08
N LEU A 652 -11.94 -8.87 -4.75
CA LEU A 652 -12.07 -7.95 -5.89
C LEU A 652 -11.84 -6.48 -5.51
N ALA A 653 -12.00 -6.12 -4.24
CA ALA A 653 -11.68 -4.79 -3.73
C ALA A 653 -10.19 -4.43 -3.88
N GLU A 654 -9.33 -5.43 -4.04
CA GLU A 654 -7.88 -5.28 -4.19
C GLU A 654 -7.43 -5.21 -5.66
N LEU A 655 -8.36 -5.34 -6.59
CA LEU A 655 -8.08 -5.29 -8.02
C LEU A 655 -8.50 -3.97 -8.65
N ASP A 656 -7.71 -3.49 -9.59
CA ASP A 656 -8.04 -2.36 -10.46
C ASP A 656 -7.76 -2.73 -11.92
N MET A 657 -8.40 -2.03 -12.86
CA MET A 657 -8.11 -2.21 -14.29
C MET A 657 -6.70 -1.70 -14.62
N ALA A 658 -5.98 -2.39 -15.50
CA ALA A 658 -4.58 -2.12 -15.81
C ALA A 658 -4.27 -1.81 -17.28
N TYR A 659 -5.26 -1.44 -18.09
CA TYR A 659 -5.02 -0.92 -19.44
C TYR A 659 -4.30 0.42 -19.41
N ALA A 660 -4.71 1.29 -18.49
CA ALA A 660 -4.02 2.54 -18.15
C ALA A 660 -3.67 2.55 -16.66
N MET A 661 -2.48 3.04 -16.31
CA MET A 661 -2.04 3.22 -14.93
C MET A 661 -1.34 4.55 -14.71
N THR A 662 -1.17 4.94 -13.45
CA THR A 662 -0.39 6.13 -13.14
C THR A 662 1.10 5.87 -13.32
N VAL A 663 1.86 6.95 -13.63
CA VAL A 663 3.33 6.86 -13.74
C VAL A 663 3.95 6.31 -12.45
N HIS A 664 3.40 6.64 -11.28
CA HIS A 664 3.86 6.11 -9.98
C HIS A 664 3.71 4.59 -9.89
N LYS A 665 2.58 4.05 -10.35
CA LYS A 665 2.34 2.60 -10.36
C LYS A 665 3.14 1.84 -11.42
N ALA A 666 3.71 2.54 -12.40
CA ALA A 666 4.58 1.97 -13.43
C ALA A 666 6.07 1.95 -13.03
N GLN A 667 6.43 2.47 -11.84
CA GLN A 667 7.81 2.40 -11.35
C GLN A 667 8.28 0.94 -11.21
N GLY A 668 9.56 0.67 -11.48
CA GLY A 668 10.12 -0.67 -11.48
C GLY A 668 9.70 -1.56 -12.66
N SER A 669 8.83 -1.06 -13.56
CA SER A 669 8.38 -1.80 -14.75
C SER A 669 8.90 -1.13 -16.01
N GLU A 670 9.11 -1.92 -17.07
CA GLU A 670 9.38 -1.43 -18.43
C GLU A 670 8.44 -2.13 -19.41
N TYR A 671 8.06 -1.41 -20.46
CA TYR A 671 7.12 -1.89 -21.46
C TYR A 671 7.72 -1.76 -22.85
N ARG A 672 7.36 -2.64 -23.75
CA ARG A 672 7.80 -2.58 -25.14
C ARG A 672 7.35 -1.29 -25.80
N GLY A 673 6.06 -0.94 -25.62
CA GLY A 673 5.51 0.33 -26.07
C GLY A 673 4.77 1.08 -24.96
N VAL A 674 4.96 2.40 -24.89
CA VAL A 674 4.29 3.28 -23.92
C VAL A 674 3.52 4.36 -24.66
N VAL A 675 2.27 4.59 -24.24
CA VAL A 675 1.47 5.76 -24.63
C VAL A 675 1.33 6.65 -23.40
N PHE A 676 2.00 7.78 -23.37
CA PHE A 676 1.98 8.71 -22.23
C PHE A 676 1.02 9.87 -22.49
N ILE A 677 0.24 10.22 -21.49
CA ILE A 677 -0.70 11.33 -21.51
C ILE A 677 -0.02 12.60 -21.00
N GLY A 678 0.35 13.49 -21.93
CA GLY A 678 0.96 14.78 -21.66
C GLY A 678 -0.05 15.93 -21.61
N ALA A 679 -1.11 15.78 -20.79
CA ALA A 679 -2.16 16.79 -20.64
C ALA A 679 -2.01 17.59 -19.33
N PRO A 680 -2.56 18.82 -19.24
CA PRO A 680 -2.58 19.58 -18.00
C PRO A 680 -3.29 18.81 -16.88
N CYS A 681 -2.67 18.79 -15.71
CA CYS A 681 -3.21 18.13 -14.51
C CYS A 681 -2.82 18.92 -13.24
N ALA A 682 -3.03 18.34 -12.07
CA ALA A 682 -2.68 18.98 -10.80
C ALA A 682 -1.21 19.46 -10.78
N PRO A 683 -0.92 20.67 -10.27
CA PRO A 683 0.43 21.25 -10.30
C PRO A 683 1.51 20.37 -9.64
N SER A 684 1.15 19.58 -8.64
CA SER A 684 2.03 18.62 -7.96
C SER A 684 2.49 17.47 -8.85
N LEU A 685 1.73 17.15 -9.91
CA LEU A 685 2.02 16.10 -10.88
C LEU A 685 2.67 16.64 -12.16
N MET A 686 2.63 17.97 -12.38
CA MET A 686 3.25 18.65 -13.52
C MET A 686 4.73 18.91 -13.26
N VAL A 687 5.49 17.86 -12.96
CA VAL A 687 6.90 17.93 -12.57
C VAL A 687 7.78 17.06 -13.46
N ARG A 688 9.06 17.46 -13.59
CA ARG A 688 10.07 16.77 -14.38
C ARG A 688 10.19 15.28 -14.08
N GLY A 689 10.19 14.89 -12.79
CA GLY A 689 10.31 13.50 -12.37
C GLY A 689 9.22 12.60 -12.93
N VAL A 690 7.97 13.09 -13.03
CA VAL A 690 6.85 12.34 -13.62
C VAL A 690 7.09 12.11 -15.12
N LEU A 691 7.45 13.14 -15.85
CA LEU A 691 7.72 13.03 -17.29
C LEU A 691 8.93 12.13 -17.56
N TYR A 692 10.03 12.34 -16.82
CA TYR A 692 11.24 11.53 -16.94
C TYR A 692 10.97 10.05 -16.66
N THR A 693 10.28 9.75 -15.57
CA THR A 693 9.92 8.37 -15.22
C THR A 693 9.03 7.74 -16.31
N ALA A 694 8.04 8.48 -16.83
CA ALA A 694 7.18 7.97 -17.91
C ALA A 694 7.99 7.64 -19.19
N ILE A 695 8.90 8.53 -19.59
CA ILE A 695 9.76 8.31 -20.77
C ILE A 695 10.63 7.06 -20.58
N THR A 696 11.22 6.90 -19.40
CA THR A 696 12.14 5.79 -19.10
C THR A 696 11.44 4.44 -18.94
N ARG A 697 10.09 4.38 -18.95
CA ARG A 697 9.34 3.10 -18.97
C ARG A 697 9.25 2.46 -20.36
N ALA A 698 9.52 3.22 -21.42
CA ALA A 698 9.46 2.73 -22.79
C ALA A 698 10.78 2.07 -23.23
N ARG A 699 10.71 0.87 -23.81
CA ARG A 699 11.88 0.14 -24.34
C ARG A 699 12.08 0.38 -25.84
N GLU A 700 11.04 0.22 -26.65
CA GLU A 700 11.11 0.26 -28.12
C GLU A 700 10.33 1.42 -28.71
N LEU A 701 9.24 1.85 -28.07
CA LEU A 701 8.36 2.89 -28.60
C LEU A 701 7.75 3.74 -27.50
N LEU A 702 7.80 5.06 -27.65
CA LEU A 702 7.05 6.01 -26.83
C LEU A 702 6.21 6.92 -27.73
N VAL A 703 4.93 7.01 -27.42
CA VAL A 703 4.02 8.00 -28.02
C VAL A 703 3.49 8.90 -26.92
N ILE A 704 3.78 10.19 -26.97
CA ILE A 704 3.14 11.18 -26.09
C ILE A 704 1.92 11.75 -26.81
N VAL A 705 0.76 11.70 -26.14
CA VAL A 705 -0.50 12.29 -26.62
C VAL A 705 -0.91 13.39 -25.68
N GLY A 706 -1.06 14.65 -26.16
CA GLY A 706 -1.44 15.73 -25.26
C GLY A 706 -1.10 17.13 -25.78
N ASP A 707 -0.76 18.02 -24.84
CA ASP A 707 -0.41 19.42 -25.09
C ASP A 707 1.12 19.60 -24.97
N ASP A 708 1.74 20.11 -26.01
CA ASP A 708 3.16 20.44 -26.05
C ASP A 708 3.58 21.42 -24.95
N SER A 709 2.71 22.39 -24.62
CA SER A 709 2.99 23.35 -23.54
C SER A 709 3.02 22.67 -22.16
N ALA A 710 2.15 21.68 -21.94
CA ALA A 710 2.13 20.91 -20.70
C ALA A 710 3.41 20.05 -20.57
N VAL A 711 3.80 19.35 -21.62
CA VAL A 711 5.03 18.53 -21.66
C VAL A 711 6.27 19.40 -21.40
N ASN A 712 6.37 20.57 -22.03
CA ASN A 712 7.48 21.49 -21.84
C ASN A 712 7.53 22.02 -20.39
N LYS A 713 6.38 22.43 -19.83
CA LYS A 713 6.27 22.84 -18.43
C LYS A 713 6.70 21.75 -17.45
N MET A 714 6.34 20.49 -17.72
CA MET A 714 6.81 19.37 -16.91
C MET A 714 8.34 19.25 -16.96
N ALA A 715 8.95 19.34 -18.14
CA ALA A 715 10.40 19.25 -18.30
C ALA A 715 11.16 20.37 -17.56
N GLU A 716 10.63 21.59 -17.61
CA GLU A 716 11.21 22.77 -16.97
C GLU A 716 11.00 22.79 -15.44
N ASN A 717 9.90 22.20 -14.97
CA ASN A 717 9.52 22.22 -13.56
C ASN A 717 10.36 21.25 -12.72
N ASP A 718 11.41 21.78 -12.12
CA ASP A 718 12.30 21.05 -11.19
C ASP A 718 11.78 21.06 -9.75
N ARG A 719 10.53 21.36 -9.53
CA ARG A 719 9.93 21.14 -8.21
C ARG A 719 9.92 19.63 -7.92
N ARG A 720 11.10 19.12 -7.60
CA ARG A 720 11.19 17.88 -6.85
C ARG A 720 10.36 18.11 -5.60
N SER A 721 9.54 17.17 -5.22
CA SER A 721 8.91 17.21 -3.91
C SER A 721 10.06 17.40 -2.91
N ARG A 722 10.27 18.63 -2.42
CA ARG A 722 11.30 18.92 -1.42
C ARG A 722 10.85 18.25 -0.14
N ARG A 723 11.29 17.03 0.03
CA ARG A 723 11.04 16.29 1.25
C ARG A 723 11.95 16.81 2.33
N TYR A 724 11.40 17.08 3.49
CA TYR A 724 12.17 17.36 4.68
C TYR A 724 12.78 16.05 5.17
N SER A 725 14.11 15.93 5.14
CA SER A 725 14.91 14.82 5.61
C SER A 725 16.20 15.33 6.20
N GLY A 726 16.62 14.78 7.33
CA GLY A 726 17.89 15.08 7.98
C GLY A 726 19.02 14.15 7.53
N LEU A 727 18.73 13.06 6.82
CA LEU A 727 19.67 11.99 6.48
C LEU A 727 20.99 12.52 5.87
N LYS A 728 20.87 13.32 4.81
CA LYS A 728 22.04 13.95 4.15
C LYS A 728 22.86 14.79 5.11
N TRP A 729 22.21 15.60 5.96
CA TRP A 729 22.86 16.50 6.89
C TRP A 729 23.61 15.71 7.98
N ARG A 730 22.97 14.69 8.55
CA ARG A 730 23.56 13.83 9.59
C ARG A 730 24.82 13.12 9.09
N LEU A 731 24.76 12.53 7.89
CA LEU A 731 25.91 11.87 7.27
C LEU A 731 27.08 12.83 7.02
N ARG A 732 26.81 14.11 6.67
CA ARG A 732 27.87 15.11 6.50
C ARG A 732 28.50 15.49 7.84
N LYS A 733 27.67 15.75 8.85
CA LYS A 733 28.14 16.14 10.18
C LYS A 733 29.02 15.06 10.82
N GLY A 734 28.62 13.79 10.78
CA GLY A 734 29.42 12.66 11.27
C GLY A 734 30.79 12.53 10.58
N GLY A 735 30.98 13.15 9.41
CA GLY A 735 32.28 13.23 8.72
C GLY A 735 33.15 14.42 9.10
N GLU A 736 32.56 15.49 9.61
CA GLU A 736 33.31 16.68 10.05
C GLU A 736 33.81 16.53 11.50
N GLU A 737 33.19 15.65 12.31
CA GLU A 737 33.59 15.36 13.69
C GLU A 737 34.68 14.27 13.80
N LYS A 738 35.04 13.59 12.69
CA LYS A 738 36.16 12.61 12.56
C LYS A 738 37.35 13.26 11.84
#